data_57aa68a667bad9f828b00797939c9d59
#
_entry.id   57aa68a667bad9f828b00797939c9d59
#
_cell.length_a   1.000
_cell.length_b   1.000
_cell.length_c   1.000
_cell.angle_alpha   90.00
_cell.angle_beta   90.00
_cell.angle_gamma   90.00
#
_symmetry.space_group_name_H-M   'P 1'
#
loop_
_entity.id
_entity.type
_entity.pdbx_description
1 polymer ?
#
loop_
_entity_poly.entity_id
_entity_poly.type
_entity_poly.pdbx_seq_one_letter_code
_entity_poly.pdbx_strand_id
1 'polypeptide(L)'
;MTTGLIQLLKMSSQFDIGSQSSLSQPLSLNSSTPLFSEFCRFLEVASRVRGDAKKKKLQKYFLNWRTKYGNEFYPVMRLLIPHLDNERTSYGMKENVLAKTYINVLGLSKDSPHAERLLHWKLPGSNKNKTAGDFASVAFEVIAPRSTVVSQGSMSIDDVNQQLDTLNASSGQNEARIIIRHFFTKCTAIEQKWIIRIILKELKIGMSEKTIFSAFHPDASSLFNVCSDLRKVCSELQDPHKRFTSSEISIFRPFKPMLSKSVAVQNIIKTMGGNFWIEEKIDGERIQLHMKNGRYEYYSRKATQYTYMYGSNKYEGALTKHIHSCIHDDVQEIILDGEMVPYDPNLDVFQPFGSLKSVCNDKSDDENKCRPCFLVFDIVLLNGKSLANYTLETRRGFLKSLITDKPGYIQVLPHKVGNSMKDLTEAMDDAVMKRKEGIIIKKPSSIYVLNERVDDWIKIKPEYLDTLGDDLDLIVFGADYGQGTRGSKFGSYMCGLRDSESAKIRVLSFCRFGTGFTMKESEELKSLEGWEPLDPNRIPDWLEIGRDKPHMIIPPEKSVVAQVRASEIVPAIDYATNFTLRFPRFEKLRPDKDWSSATSLKEMMHLRKESSGRLQSKKVTEDDLMTTSRSTKRKIRAPQRVRRSTLLETYTSQSGPVEKKSRIFIHKKFYVMVTKYKTFTKADLERMIKENGGEFFQHPDASPNLYIIAESLSNFRIRKLVEAGHHDIIHPRWIEDSISTHRAIPLSPRYMLFITDATSLEFSKRMDRFGDSYTEKVDITTLKEIFDLNPVEEKIFDDSKRRRLNDEIESRYFDDTGLPNAIFRRCVIYIDYPPLIDSSVIDDLWALQGGCRDRLKLIELILRYHDAQVTNDLCSPNITHVIFDERDLSRVDTIKKRYKG
;
A
#
# COMPACT_ATOMS: atom_id res chain seq x y z
N MET A 1 42.26 -9.49 -49.15
CA MET A 1 42.25 -10.91 -49.55
C MET A 1 41.23 -11.57 -48.67
N THR A 2 40.07 -11.59 -49.14
CA THR A 2 39.27 -12.63 -49.82
C THR A 2 38.60 -13.56 -48.84
N THR A 3 37.28 -13.32 -48.71
CA THR A 3 36.24 -14.17 -49.33
C THR A 3 36.32 -15.67 -49.00
N GLY A 4 35.26 -16.14 -48.34
CA GLY A 4 34.83 -17.52 -48.46
C GLY A 4 34.49 -18.21 -47.17
N LEU A 5 33.16 -18.32 -46.89
CA LEU A 5 32.53 -19.57 -46.51
C LEU A 5 31.05 -19.33 -46.20
N ILE A 6 30.32 -19.07 -47.29
CA ILE A 6 28.90 -19.43 -47.36
C ILE A 6 28.83 -20.67 -48.23
N GLN A 7 28.18 -21.70 -47.77
CA GLN A 7 27.71 -22.95 -48.37
C GLN A 7 28.24 -24.17 -47.64
N LEU A 8 27.35 -24.75 -46.88
CA LEU A 8 27.09 -26.17 -46.80
C LEU A 8 26.12 -26.45 -45.64
N LEU A 9 24.88 -26.67 -45.98
CA LEU A 9 24.05 -27.78 -45.48
C LEU A 9 22.63 -27.60 -45.98
N LYS A 10 22.43 -28.00 -47.27
CA LYS A 10 21.20 -28.54 -47.78
C LYS A 10 21.46 -30.01 -48.15
N MET A 11 20.40 -30.85 -47.99
CA MET A 11 20.25 -32.27 -48.33
C MET A 11 20.49 -33.18 -47.12
N SER A 12 19.60 -34.04 -46.70
CA SER A 12 18.54 -34.85 -47.26
C SER A 12 17.92 -35.62 -46.11
N SER A 13 16.78 -36.21 -46.03
CA SER A 13 15.97 -36.93 -47.02
C SER A 13 14.65 -37.36 -46.38
N GLN A 14 13.64 -37.49 -47.20
CA GLN A 14 12.33 -38.10 -47.02
C GLN A 14 12.34 -39.46 -46.34
N PHE A 15 11.34 -39.73 -45.51
CA PHE A 15 10.55 -40.96 -45.56
C PHE A 15 9.10 -40.70 -45.07
N ASP A 16 8.16 -40.99 -45.97
CA ASP A 16 6.74 -41.05 -45.76
C ASP A 16 6.35 -42.34 -45.04
N ILE A 17 5.39 -42.26 -44.09
CA ILE A 17 4.35 -43.30 -43.96
C ILE A 17 3.17 -42.62 -43.21
N GLY A 18 2.00 -42.62 -43.85
CA GLY A 18 0.78 -42.01 -43.38
C GLY A 18 0.02 -42.84 -42.34
N SER A 19 -0.76 -42.15 -41.56
CA SER A 19 -2.08 -42.56 -41.08
C SER A 19 -2.90 -41.31 -40.68
N GLN A 20 -4.04 -41.20 -41.34
CA GLN A 20 -5.05 -40.17 -41.09
C GLN A 20 -5.65 -40.32 -39.70
N SER A 21 -5.64 -39.28 -38.91
CA SER A 21 -6.66 -39.02 -37.92
C SER A 21 -6.91 -37.51 -37.89
N SER A 22 -8.14 -37.15 -38.15
CA SER A 22 -8.68 -35.82 -38.17
C SER A 22 -8.51 -35.16 -36.80
N LEU A 23 -7.57 -34.21 -36.69
CA LEU A 23 -7.47 -33.29 -35.58
C LEU A 23 -7.69 -31.88 -36.13
N SER A 24 -8.70 -31.25 -35.59
CA SER A 24 -9.08 -29.88 -35.81
C SER A 24 -7.84 -28.94 -35.82
N GLN A 25 -7.69 -28.20 -36.89
CA GLN A 25 -6.68 -27.13 -37.02
C GLN A 25 -6.81 -26.15 -35.88
N PRO A 26 -5.71 -25.81 -35.18
CA PRO A 26 -5.71 -24.65 -34.28
C PRO A 26 -5.87 -23.41 -35.15
N LEU A 27 -6.87 -22.58 -34.81
CA LEU A 27 -7.01 -21.22 -35.29
C LEU A 27 -5.65 -20.52 -35.22
N SER A 28 -5.13 -20.05 -36.34
CA SER A 28 -3.94 -19.21 -36.40
C SER A 28 -4.21 -17.93 -35.58
N LEU A 29 -3.71 -17.88 -34.37
CA LEU A 29 -3.68 -16.69 -33.53
C LEU A 29 -2.82 -15.65 -34.25
N ASN A 30 -3.44 -14.56 -34.65
CA ASN A 30 -2.74 -13.37 -35.12
C ASN A 30 -1.73 -12.95 -34.06
N SER A 31 -0.45 -13.00 -34.35
CA SER A 31 0.69 -12.75 -33.43
C SER A 31 0.95 -11.28 -33.13
N SER A 32 -0.05 -10.39 -33.25
CA SER A 32 0.10 -9.00 -32.92
C SER A 32 -0.48 -8.71 -31.53
N THR A 33 0.30 -8.09 -30.65
CA THR A 33 -0.18 -7.59 -29.37
C THR A 33 -1.24 -6.51 -29.57
N PRO A 34 -2.15 -6.32 -28.57
CA PRO A 34 -3.21 -5.32 -28.70
C PRO A 34 -2.67 -3.92 -28.82
N LEU A 35 -3.51 -3.00 -29.27
CA LEU A 35 -3.21 -1.58 -29.26
C LEU A 35 -2.95 -1.10 -27.83
N PHE A 36 -1.96 -0.25 -27.68
CA PHE A 36 -1.60 0.33 -26.37
C PHE A 36 -2.76 1.12 -25.75
N SER A 37 -3.66 1.66 -26.57
CA SER A 37 -4.90 2.32 -26.13
C SER A 37 -5.81 1.41 -25.29
N GLU A 38 -5.88 0.10 -25.59
CA GLU A 38 -6.67 -0.86 -24.80
C GLU A 38 -6.06 -1.05 -23.41
N PHE A 39 -4.74 -1.14 -23.33
CA PHE A 39 -4.03 -1.20 -22.06
C PHE A 39 -4.21 0.07 -21.24
N CYS A 40 -4.10 1.24 -21.84
CA CYS A 40 -4.34 2.53 -21.19
C CYS A 40 -5.77 2.65 -20.65
N ARG A 41 -6.77 2.16 -21.40
CA ARG A 41 -8.17 2.12 -20.94
C ARG A 41 -8.33 1.23 -19.71
N PHE A 42 -7.66 0.07 -19.69
CA PHE A 42 -7.61 -0.76 -18.49
C PHE A 42 -6.98 -0.02 -17.31
N LEU A 43 -5.84 0.65 -17.50
CA LEU A 43 -5.15 1.40 -16.43
C LEU A 43 -6.01 2.55 -15.88
N GLU A 44 -6.74 3.29 -16.74
CA GLU A 44 -7.68 4.34 -16.31
C GLU A 44 -8.79 3.77 -15.42
N VAL A 45 -9.39 2.66 -15.81
CA VAL A 45 -10.42 1.99 -15.00
C VAL A 45 -9.83 1.47 -13.68
N ALA A 46 -8.67 0.82 -13.73
CA ALA A 46 -7.99 0.27 -12.56
C ALA A 46 -7.58 1.35 -11.55
N SER A 47 -7.20 2.55 -12.02
CA SER A 47 -6.81 3.66 -11.15
C SER A 47 -7.98 4.21 -10.32
N ARG A 48 -9.22 4.12 -10.82
CA ARG A 48 -10.43 4.67 -10.17
C ARG A 48 -11.08 3.71 -9.17
N VAL A 49 -10.80 2.41 -9.28
CA VAL A 49 -11.40 1.37 -8.44
C VAL A 49 -10.53 1.09 -7.20
N ARG A 50 -11.12 0.65 -6.08
CA ARG A 50 -10.43 0.34 -4.82
C ARG A 50 -10.67 -1.11 -4.38
N GLY A 51 -9.82 -1.61 -3.50
CA GLY A 51 -9.98 -2.91 -2.84
C GLY A 51 -10.04 -4.10 -3.81
N ASP A 52 -10.82 -5.13 -3.47
CA ASP A 52 -10.91 -6.39 -4.21
C ASP A 52 -11.45 -6.25 -5.63
N ALA A 53 -12.33 -5.26 -5.86
CA ALA A 53 -12.83 -4.97 -7.20
C ALA A 53 -11.70 -4.64 -8.19
N LYS A 54 -10.61 -4.04 -7.72
CA LYS A 54 -9.42 -3.78 -8.53
C LYS A 54 -8.71 -5.07 -8.94
N LYS A 55 -8.54 -6.01 -8.00
CA LYS A 55 -7.96 -7.34 -8.27
C LYS A 55 -8.81 -8.12 -9.27
N LYS A 56 -10.14 -8.11 -9.12
CA LYS A 56 -11.07 -8.75 -10.07
C LYS A 56 -10.97 -8.15 -11.49
N LYS A 57 -10.81 -6.83 -11.61
CA LYS A 57 -10.60 -6.17 -12.92
C LYS A 57 -9.29 -6.61 -13.58
N LEU A 58 -8.21 -6.74 -12.80
CA LEU A 58 -6.93 -7.23 -13.30
C LEU A 58 -7.01 -8.69 -13.74
N GLN A 59 -7.64 -9.56 -12.96
CA GLN A 59 -7.86 -10.96 -13.31
C GLN A 59 -8.67 -11.09 -14.60
N LYS A 60 -9.74 -10.27 -14.76
CA LYS A 60 -10.51 -10.23 -16.01
C LYS A 60 -9.66 -9.75 -17.20
N TYR A 61 -8.77 -8.76 -16.97
CA TYR A 61 -7.84 -8.29 -18.01
C TYR A 61 -6.89 -9.41 -18.46
N PHE A 62 -6.29 -10.15 -17.53
CA PHE A 62 -5.42 -11.29 -17.84
C PHE A 62 -6.16 -12.44 -18.51
N LEU A 63 -7.39 -12.74 -18.09
CA LEU A 63 -8.22 -13.74 -18.75
C LEU A 63 -8.52 -13.35 -20.21
N ASN A 64 -8.94 -12.09 -20.42
CA ASN A 64 -9.18 -11.59 -21.78
C ASN A 64 -7.91 -11.61 -22.65
N TRP A 65 -6.74 -11.32 -22.03
CA TRP A 65 -5.46 -11.43 -22.73
C TRP A 65 -5.20 -12.85 -23.20
N ARG A 66 -5.32 -13.83 -22.31
CA ARG A 66 -5.13 -15.26 -22.67
C ARG A 66 -6.05 -15.70 -23.79
N THR A 67 -7.31 -15.30 -23.73
CA THR A 67 -8.32 -15.68 -24.74
C THR A 67 -8.05 -15.09 -26.10
N LYS A 68 -7.57 -13.83 -26.17
CA LYS A 68 -7.42 -13.08 -27.42
C LYS A 68 -6.01 -13.13 -28.02
N TYR A 69 -4.97 -13.10 -27.17
CA TYR A 69 -3.58 -12.86 -27.58
C TYR A 69 -2.63 -14.00 -27.15
N GLY A 70 -3.17 -15.02 -26.46
CA GLY A 70 -2.39 -16.16 -25.99
C GLY A 70 -1.70 -15.92 -24.64
N ASN A 71 -0.69 -16.76 -24.37
CA ASN A 71 -0.05 -16.84 -23.06
C ASN A 71 1.24 -16.04 -22.92
N GLU A 72 1.64 -15.27 -23.93
CA GLU A 72 2.80 -14.40 -23.87
C GLU A 72 2.46 -13.09 -23.12
N PHE A 73 2.84 -13.02 -21.83
CA PHE A 73 2.52 -11.89 -20.96
C PHE A 73 3.66 -10.92 -20.78
N TYR A 74 4.87 -11.26 -21.19
CA TYR A 74 6.02 -10.43 -20.93
C TYR A 74 5.87 -9.00 -21.47
N PRO A 75 5.36 -8.78 -22.70
CA PRO A 75 5.18 -7.43 -23.23
C PRO A 75 4.30 -6.53 -22.37
N VAL A 76 3.20 -7.05 -21.84
CA VAL A 76 2.28 -6.27 -20.98
C VAL A 76 2.78 -6.17 -19.54
N MET A 77 3.44 -7.18 -19.02
CA MET A 77 3.95 -7.18 -17.65
C MET A 77 5.09 -6.16 -17.47
N ARG A 78 5.96 -5.96 -18.47
CA ARG A 78 6.98 -4.91 -18.48
C ARG A 78 6.39 -3.51 -18.31
N LEU A 79 5.23 -3.27 -18.93
CA LEU A 79 4.52 -1.99 -18.84
C LEU A 79 3.72 -1.87 -17.53
N LEU A 80 3.22 -2.98 -16.99
CA LEU A 80 2.39 -2.99 -15.78
C LEU A 80 3.21 -2.87 -14.49
N ILE A 81 4.42 -3.41 -14.46
CA ILE A 81 5.35 -3.33 -13.33
C ILE A 81 6.76 -2.88 -13.79
N PRO A 82 6.87 -1.68 -14.37
CA PRO A 82 8.09 -1.21 -15.03
C PRO A 82 9.30 -1.10 -14.09
N HIS A 83 9.09 -0.99 -12.78
CA HIS A 83 10.16 -0.95 -11.80
C HIS A 83 10.80 -2.33 -11.54
N LEU A 84 10.18 -3.42 -11.98
CA LEU A 84 10.72 -4.78 -11.91
C LEU A 84 11.34 -5.25 -13.23
N ASP A 85 11.24 -4.45 -14.29
CA ASP A 85 11.91 -4.75 -15.55
C ASP A 85 13.39 -4.40 -15.46
N ASN A 86 14.24 -5.41 -15.25
CA ASN A 86 15.68 -5.26 -15.14
C ASN A 86 16.37 -5.07 -16.50
N GLU A 87 15.72 -5.38 -17.61
CA GLU A 87 16.25 -5.11 -18.97
C GLU A 87 16.24 -3.61 -19.28
N ARG A 88 15.36 -2.84 -18.58
CA ARG A 88 15.29 -1.38 -18.68
C ARG A 88 15.61 -0.77 -17.32
N THR A 89 16.89 -0.70 -16.96
CA THR A 89 17.31 -0.22 -15.64
C THR A 89 17.00 1.25 -15.42
N SER A 90 17.25 2.11 -16.41
CA SER A 90 17.02 3.55 -16.32
C SER A 90 16.88 4.16 -17.71
N TYR A 91 15.89 5.01 -17.90
CA TYR A 91 15.75 5.78 -19.13
C TYR A 91 16.54 7.11 -19.11
N GLY A 92 17.30 7.41 -18.06
CA GLY A 92 18.00 8.69 -17.92
C GLY A 92 17.08 9.93 -17.81
N MET A 93 15.77 9.72 -17.78
CA MET A 93 14.75 10.77 -17.83
C MET A 93 13.95 10.83 -16.53
N LYS A 94 14.24 11.81 -15.69
CA LYS A 94 13.39 12.21 -14.56
C LYS A 94 12.45 13.34 -14.99
N GLU A 95 11.56 13.76 -14.09
CA GLU A 95 10.50 14.74 -14.38
C GLU A 95 11.01 16.02 -15.03
N ASN A 96 12.13 16.58 -14.54
CA ASN A 96 12.70 17.82 -15.11
C ASN A 96 13.24 17.63 -16.54
N VAL A 97 13.84 16.45 -16.83
CA VAL A 97 14.31 16.15 -18.18
C VAL A 97 13.12 15.93 -19.10
N LEU A 98 12.10 15.20 -18.68
CA LEU A 98 10.84 15.02 -19.40
C LEU A 98 10.15 16.36 -19.67
N ALA A 99 10.08 17.25 -18.65
CA ALA A 99 9.50 18.58 -18.80
C ALA A 99 10.20 19.37 -19.93
N LYS A 100 11.54 19.45 -19.90
CA LYS A 100 12.34 20.14 -20.93
C LYS A 100 12.16 19.49 -22.30
N THR A 101 12.10 18.17 -22.36
CA THR A 101 11.88 17.41 -23.61
C THR A 101 10.50 17.71 -24.20
N TYR A 102 9.43 17.69 -23.37
CA TYR A 102 8.10 18.02 -23.86
C TYR A 102 7.95 19.50 -24.24
N ILE A 103 8.57 20.44 -23.52
CA ILE A 103 8.62 21.86 -23.90
C ILE A 103 9.19 22.00 -25.31
N ASN A 104 10.28 21.30 -25.63
CA ASN A 104 10.90 21.30 -26.94
C ASN A 104 10.04 20.60 -28.00
N VAL A 105 9.49 19.42 -27.71
CA VAL A 105 8.62 18.66 -28.66
C VAL A 105 7.35 19.41 -29.01
N LEU A 106 6.77 20.11 -28.04
CA LEU A 106 5.56 20.90 -28.19
C LEU A 106 5.84 22.30 -28.77
N GLY A 107 7.10 22.71 -28.96
CA GLY A 107 7.49 24.02 -29.45
C GLY A 107 7.06 25.18 -28.53
N LEU A 108 7.04 24.93 -27.19
CA LEU A 108 6.65 25.95 -26.23
C LEU A 108 7.79 26.95 -25.97
N SER A 109 7.47 28.24 -25.90
CA SER A 109 8.40 29.24 -25.36
C SER A 109 8.72 28.88 -23.90
N LYS A 110 9.95 29.09 -23.48
CA LYS A 110 10.41 28.77 -22.10
C LYS A 110 9.61 29.58 -21.05
N ASP A 111 9.20 30.78 -21.39
CA ASP A 111 8.48 31.68 -20.50
C ASP A 111 6.95 31.54 -20.64
N SER A 112 6.48 30.56 -21.39
CA SER A 112 5.05 30.33 -21.52
C SER A 112 4.47 29.69 -20.25
N PRO A 113 3.22 30.06 -19.86
CA PRO A 113 2.57 29.50 -18.68
C PRO A 113 2.51 27.96 -18.68
N HIS A 114 2.53 27.34 -19.86
CA HIS A 114 2.53 25.88 -20.01
C HIS A 114 3.92 25.28 -19.81
N ALA A 115 4.99 25.97 -20.22
CA ALA A 115 6.35 25.54 -19.93
C ALA A 115 6.64 25.66 -18.43
N GLU A 116 6.28 26.78 -17.82
CA GLU A 116 6.36 26.96 -16.37
C GLU A 116 5.56 25.88 -15.61
N ARG A 117 4.35 25.55 -16.09
CA ARG A 117 3.53 24.52 -15.49
C ARG A 117 4.20 23.14 -15.51
N LEU A 118 4.92 22.80 -16.59
CA LEU A 118 5.68 21.55 -16.67
C LEU A 118 6.92 21.56 -15.77
N LEU A 119 7.64 22.67 -15.70
CA LEU A 119 8.85 22.79 -14.87
C LEU A 119 8.51 22.82 -13.38
N HIS A 120 7.42 23.47 -13.02
CA HIS A 120 6.92 23.61 -11.66
C HIS A 120 5.70 22.71 -11.37
N TRP A 121 5.72 21.48 -11.87
CA TRP A 121 4.63 20.51 -11.79
C TRP A 121 4.16 20.17 -10.36
N LYS A 122 5.00 20.42 -9.34
CA LYS A 122 4.65 20.22 -7.95
C LYS A 122 3.70 21.30 -7.42
N LEU A 123 3.76 22.50 -7.97
CA LEU A 123 2.91 23.61 -7.55
C LEU A 123 1.45 23.37 -7.96
N PRO A 124 0.48 23.80 -7.13
CA PRO A 124 -0.92 23.81 -7.54
C PRO A 124 -1.13 24.72 -8.76
N GLY A 125 -1.94 24.26 -9.71
CA GLY A 125 -2.32 25.13 -10.83
C GLY A 125 -3.27 26.25 -10.40
N SER A 126 -3.36 27.33 -11.18
CA SER A 126 -4.22 28.50 -10.91
C SER A 126 -5.71 28.19 -10.83
N ASN A 127 -6.19 27.08 -11.38
CA ASN A 127 -7.58 26.60 -11.26
C ASN A 127 -7.70 25.54 -10.19
N LYS A 128 -8.72 25.63 -9.32
CA LYS A 128 -8.98 24.69 -8.19
C LYS A 128 -9.05 23.21 -8.58
N ASN A 129 -9.29 22.88 -9.85
CA ASN A 129 -9.42 21.50 -10.36
C ASN A 129 -8.14 20.96 -11.02
N LYS A 130 -7.02 21.70 -11.00
CA LYS A 130 -5.78 21.23 -11.63
C LYS A 130 -4.98 20.33 -10.71
N THR A 131 -4.45 19.25 -11.29
CA THR A 131 -3.61 18.27 -10.60
C THR A 131 -2.29 18.91 -10.15
N ALA A 132 -1.87 18.61 -8.95
CA ALA A 132 -0.58 19.00 -8.40
C ALA A 132 0.16 17.77 -7.88
N GLY A 133 1.48 17.78 -7.95
CA GLY A 133 2.31 16.72 -7.39
C GLY A 133 2.31 15.39 -8.17
N ASP A 134 1.76 15.35 -9.39
CA ASP A 134 1.85 14.21 -10.30
C ASP A 134 2.23 14.69 -11.70
N PHE A 135 3.51 14.56 -12.06
CA PHE A 135 4.06 15.08 -13.33
C PHE A 135 3.29 14.58 -14.56
N ALA A 136 2.97 13.27 -14.61
CA ALA A 136 2.27 12.70 -15.77
C ALA A 136 0.87 13.30 -15.96
N SER A 137 0.18 13.64 -14.89
CA SER A 137 -1.13 14.30 -14.95
C SER A 137 -1.01 15.77 -15.37
N VAL A 138 0.02 16.46 -14.89
CA VAL A 138 0.33 17.84 -15.34
C VAL A 138 0.75 17.86 -16.81
N ALA A 139 1.58 16.91 -17.23
CA ALA A 139 1.93 16.78 -18.65
C ALA A 139 0.70 16.51 -19.53
N PHE A 140 -0.22 15.66 -19.07
CA PHE A 140 -1.49 15.44 -19.75
C PHE A 140 -2.30 16.74 -19.95
N GLU A 141 -2.39 17.59 -18.91
CA GLU A 141 -3.08 18.90 -19.01
C GLU A 141 -2.49 19.81 -20.10
N VAL A 142 -1.17 19.76 -20.27
CA VAL A 142 -0.47 20.58 -21.28
C VAL A 142 -0.51 19.95 -22.67
N ILE A 143 -0.46 18.61 -22.76
CA ILE A 143 -0.45 17.87 -24.03
C ILE A 143 -1.85 17.79 -24.63
N ALA A 144 -2.90 17.57 -23.82
CA ALA A 144 -4.25 17.29 -24.30
C ALA A 144 -4.80 18.34 -25.32
N PRO A 145 -4.65 19.65 -25.10
CA PRO A 145 -5.13 20.65 -26.08
C PRO A 145 -4.29 20.73 -27.35
N ARG A 146 -3.14 20.02 -27.40
CA ARG A 146 -2.17 20.04 -28.50
C ARG A 146 -1.99 18.69 -29.20
N SER A 147 -2.68 17.68 -28.69
CA SER A 147 -2.57 16.31 -29.23
C SER A 147 -3.13 16.23 -30.63
N THR A 148 -2.33 15.77 -31.57
CA THR A 148 -2.76 15.53 -32.95
C THR A 148 -3.61 14.26 -33.10
N VAL A 149 -3.47 13.33 -32.16
CA VAL A 149 -4.22 12.08 -32.09
C VAL A 149 -5.26 12.20 -30.97
N VAL A 150 -6.54 12.24 -31.33
CA VAL A 150 -7.62 12.54 -30.38
C VAL A 150 -8.36 11.27 -29.91
N SER A 151 -8.72 10.38 -30.84
CA SER A 151 -9.62 9.26 -30.54
C SER A 151 -8.86 8.01 -30.05
N GLN A 152 -7.83 7.58 -30.77
CA GLN A 152 -7.09 6.35 -30.51
C GLN A 152 -5.72 6.42 -31.14
N GLY A 153 -4.69 6.02 -30.38
CA GLY A 153 -3.32 5.88 -30.90
C GLY A 153 -3.17 4.66 -31.80
N SER A 154 -2.17 4.68 -32.65
CA SER A 154 -1.91 3.62 -33.64
C SER A 154 -0.88 2.59 -33.19
N MET A 155 -0.23 2.78 -32.04
CA MET A 155 0.84 1.92 -31.55
C MET A 155 0.29 0.69 -30.81
N SER A 156 0.85 -0.48 -31.12
CA SER A 156 0.65 -1.69 -30.35
C SER A 156 1.47 -1.66 -29.04
N ILE A 157 1.21 -2.61 -28.15
CA ILE A 157 2.04 -2.80 -26.94
C ILE A 157 3.50 -3.11 -27.34
N ASP A 158 3.72 -3.88 -28.41
CA ASP A 158 5.08 -4.21 -28.89
C ASP A 158 5.79 -2.99 -29.48
N ASP A 159 5.10 -2.15 -30.24
CA ASP A 159 5.67 -0.89 -30.74
C ASP A 159 6.12 0.02 -29.60
N VAL A 160 5.28 0.15 -28.57
CA VAL A 160 5.63 0.94 -27.36
C VAL A 160 6.83 0.32 -26.65
N ASN A 161 6.86 -1.00 -26.50
CA ASN A 161 7.99 -1.69 -25.91
C ASN A 161 9.28 -1.48 -26.71
N GLN A 162 9.23 -1.59 -28.04
CA GLN A 162 10.38 -1.35 -28.90
C GLN A 162 10.93 0.09 -28.75
N GLN A 163 10.03 1.08 -28.74
CA GLN A 163 10.45 2.47 -28.53
C GLN A 163 11.05 2.70 -27.14
N LEU A 164 10.52 2.05 -26.11
CA LEU A 164 11.06 2.13 -24.76
C LEU A 164 12.42 1.39 -24.64
N ASP A 165 12.64 0.28 -25.37
CA ASP A 165 13.93 -0.38 -25.44
C ASP A 165 14.98 0.51 -26.13
N THR A 166 14.59 1.16 -27.24
CA THR A 166 15.45 2.15 -27.91
C THR A 166 15.76 3.34 -27.00
N LEU A 167 14.76 3.83 -26.23
CA LEU A 167 14.98 4.91 -25.25
C LEU A 167 15.94 4.51 -24.13
N ASN A 168 15.85 3.26 -23.63
CA ASN A 168 16.76 2.76 -22.61
C ASN A 168 18.20 2.60 -23.13
N ALA A 169 18.37 2.27 -24.41
CA ALA A 169 19.69 2.14 -25.07
C ALA A 169 20.27 3.48 -25.52
N SER A 170 19.45 4.53 -25.58
CA SER A 170 19.90 5.86 -26.04
C SER A 170 20.86 6.50 -25.04
N SER A 171 21.94 7.10 -25.54
CA SER A 171 22.97 7.77 -24.73
C SER A 171 22.87 9.30 -24.75
N GLY A 172 21.93 9.87 -25.53
CA GLY A 172 21.84 11.31 -25.78
C GLY A 172 20.45 11.90 -25.63
N GLN A 173 20.38 13.19 -25.24
CA GLN A 173 19.11 13.92 -25.13
C GLN A 173 18.41 14.11 -26.51
N ASN A 174 19.15 14.14 -27.60
CA ASN A 174 18.57 14.27 -28.95
C ASN A 174 17.82 13.00 -29.36
N GLU A 175 18.39 11.82 -29.11
CA GLU A 175 17.74 10.54 -29.40
C GLU A 175 16.46 10.39 -28.58
N ALA A 176 16.55 10.65 -27.27
CA ALA A 176 15.39 10.64 -26.38
C ALA A 176 14.29 11.61 -26.88
N ARG A 177 14.65 12.79 -27.37
CA ARG A 177 13.71 13.75 -27.94
C ARG A 177 12.99 13.21 -29.19
N ILE A 178 13.70 12.52 -30.07
CA ILE A 178 13.11 11.90 -31.27
C ILE A 178 12.08 10.86 -30.87
N ILE A 179 12.38 10.01 -29.89
CA ILE A 179 11.48 8.96 -29.40
C ILE A 179 10.24 9.60 -28.75
N ILE A 180 10.41 10.61 -27.88
CA ILE A 180 9.28 11.30 -27.27
C ILE A 180 8.41 12.01 -28.32
N ARG A 181 9.03 12.57 -29.38
CA ARG A 181 8.29 13.14 -30.50
C ARG A 181 7.52 12.07 -31.29
N HIS A 182 8.08 10.87 -31.43
CA HIS A 182 7.38 9.74 -32.04
C HIS A 182 6.13 9.36 -31.24
N PHE A 183 6.24 9.24 -29.90
CA PHE A 183 5.08 9.03 -29.04
C PHE A 183 4.05 10.17 -29.17
N PHE A 184 4.50 11.43 -29.26
CA PHE A 184 3.60 12.56 -29.41
C PHE A 184 2.77 12.49 -30.70
N THR A 185 3.35 12.01 -31.78
CA THR A 185 2.70 11.94 -33.10
C THR A 185 1.81 10.72 -33.29
N LYS A 186 2.02 9.63 -32.51
CA LYS A 186 1.33 8.34 -32.68
C LYS A 186 0.36 8.01 -31.55
N CYS A 187 0.49 8.65 -30.39
CA CYS A 187 -0.28 8.37 -29.19
C CYS A 187 -1.17 9.54 -28.80
N THR A 188 -2.35 9.23 -28.23
CA THR A 188 -3.23 10.22 -27.61
C THR A 188 -2.58 10.82 -26.35
N ALA A 189 -3.10 11.94 -25.86
CA ALA A 189 -2.61 12.55 -24.61
C ALA A 189 -2.75 11.61 -23.40
N ILE A 190 -3.78 10.76 -23.34
CA ILE A 190 -3.96 9.75 -22.28
C ILE A 190 -2.89 8.68 -22.37
N GLU A 191 -2.59 8.18 -23.57
CA GLU A 191 -1.54 7.20 -23.79
C GLU A 191 -0.17 7.77 -23.40
N GLN A 192 0.10 9.02 -23.77
CA GLN A 192 1.35 9.69 -23.37
C GLN A 192 1.46 9.86 -21.84
N LYS A 193 0.36 10.16 -21.14
CA LYS A 193 0.34 10.17 -19.67
C LYS A 193 0.82 8.84 -19.10
N TRP A 194 0.38 7.71 -19.65
CA TRP A 194 0.79 6.40 -19.19
C TRP A 194 2.22 6.07 -19.60
N ILE A 195 2.67 6.45 -20.78
CA ILE A 195 4.08 6.32 -21.21
C ILE A 195 5.00 7.09 -20.24
N ILE A 196 4.65 8.31 -19.87
CA ILE A 196 5.40 9.11 -18.90
C ILE A 196 5.49 8.37 -17.56
N ARG A 197 4.39 7.78 -17.07
CA ARG A 197 4.39 6.99 -15.83
C ARG A 197 5.24 5.73 -15.92
N ILE A 198 5.26 5.08 -17.07
CA ILE A 198 6.12 3.92 -17.33
C ILE A 198 7.59 4.35 -17.34
N ILE A 199 7.95 5.43 -18.02
CA ILE A 199 9.31 5.99 -18.04
C ILE A 199 9.77 6.37 -16.62
N LEU A 200 8.90 6.98 -15.83
CA LEU A 200 9.17 7.32 -14.43
C LEU A 200 9.13 6.11 -13.50
N LYS A 201 8.75 4.94 -14.01
CA LYS A 201 8.57 3.68 -13.25
C LYS A 201 7.55 3.79 -12.10
N GLU A 202 6.59 4.69 -12.19
CA GLU A 202 5.57 5.00 -11.18
C GLU A 202 4.16 5.02 -11.77
N LEU A 203 3.56 3.86 -12.01
CA LEU A 203 2.22 3.76 -12.59
C LEU A 203 1.12 4.39 -11.72
N LYS A 204 1.28 4.42 -10.41
CA LYS A 204 0.33 5.02 -9.43
C LYS A 204 -1.11 4.51 -9.56
N ILE A 205 -1.28 3.26 -9.97
CA ILE A 205 -2.59 2.60 -10.07
C ILE A 205 -3.09 2.04 -8.74
N GLY A 206 -2.30 2.14 -7.67
CA GLY A 206 -2.66 1.66 -6.32
C GLY A 206 -2.81 0.13 -6.25
N MET A 207 -2.02 -0.61 -7.04
CA MET A 207 -1.81 -2.05 -6.92
C MET A 207 -0.37 -2.33 -6.56
N SER A 208 -0.16 -3.23 -5.59
CA SER A 208 1.17 -3.71 -5.27
C SER A 208 1.62 -4.77 -6.29
N GLU A 209 2.93 -4.94 -6.46
CA GLU A 209 3.51 -6.02 -7.25
C GLU A 209 2.99 -7.40 -6.82
N LYS A 210 2.85 -7.64 -5.50
CA LYS A 210 2.26 -8.86 -4.95
C LYS A 210 0.83 -9.10 -5.45
N THR A 211 0.02 -8.04 -5.56
CA THR A 211 -1.34 -8.12 -6.10
C THR A 211 -1.33 -8.47 -7.58
N ILE A 212 -0.42 -7.87 -8.35
CA ILE A 212 -0.30 -8.12 -9.79
C ILE A 212 0.17 -9.55 -10.05
N PHE A 213 1.22 -9.99 -9.37
CA PHE A 213 1.69 -11.37 -9.47
C PHE A 213 0.63 -12.39 -9.07
N SER A 214 -0.08 -12.17 -7.93
CA SER A 214 -1.13 -13.08 -7.48
C SER A 214 -2.35 -13.14 -8.41
N ALA A 215 -2.55 -12.13 -9.25
CA ALA A 215 -3.59 -12.14 -10.28
C ALA A 215 -3.13 -12.84 -11.56
N PHE A 216 -1.83 -12.80 -11.87
CA PHE A 216 -1.22 -13.47 -13.01
C PHE A 216 -1.08 -14.97 -12.77
N HIS A 217 -0.39 -15.35 -11.68
CA HIS A 217 -0.17 -16.73 -11.28
C HIS A 217 0.10 -16.81 -9.76
N PRO A 218 -0.42 -17.82 -9.04
CA PRO A 218 -0.21 -17.94 -7.59
C PRO A 218 1.26 -18.01 -7.19
N ASP A 219 2.11 -18.64 -7.99
CA ASP A 219 3.53 -18.85 -7.73
C ASP A 219 4.44 -17.75 -8.32
N ALA A 220 3.89 -16.73 -9.00
CA ALA A 220 4.68 -15.70 -9.68
C ALA A 220 5.56 -14.89 -8.72
N SER A 221 5.04 -14.53 -7.53
CA SER A 221 5.82 -13.85 -6.51
C SER A 221 7.00 -14.70 -6.01
N SER A 222 6.78 -15.99 -5.80
CA SER A 222 7.79 -16.92 -5.33
C SER A 222 8.90 -17.09 -6.35
N LEU A 223 8.56 -17.32 -7.61
CA LEU A 223 9.54 -17.42 -8.69
C LEU A 223 10.31 -16.10 -8.88
N PHE A 224 9.63 -14.95 -8.86
CA PHE A 224 10.32 -13.66 -8.97
C PHE A 224 11.27 -13.38 -7.79
N ASN A 225 10.92 -13.80 -6.58
CA ASN A 225 11.81 -13.66 -5.42
C ASN A 225 13.12 -14.46 -5.57
N VAL A 226 13.08 -15.57 -6.30
CA VAL A 226 14.25 -16.43 -6.53
C VAL A 226 15.14 -15.94 -7.67
N CYS A 227 14.56 -15.41 -8.75
CA CYS A 227 15.34 -15.09 -9.95
C CYS A 227 15.41 -13.58 -10.28
N SER A 228 14.56 -12.75 -9.69
CA SER A 228 14.41 -11.32 -10.01
C SER A 228 14.29 -11.02 -11.51
N ASP A 229 13.76 -11.96 -12.27
CA ASP A 229 13.66 -11.91 -13.74
C ASP A 229 12.19 -12.00 -14.16
N LEU A 230 11.65 -10.88 -14.66
CA LEU A 230 10.26 -10.77 -15.06
C LEU A 230 9.97 -11.60 -16.33
N ARG A 231 10.91 -11.68 -17.26
CA ARG A 231 10.79 -12.47 -18.48
C ARG A 231 10.65 -13.95 -18.14
N LYS A 232 11.51 -14.44 -17.26
CA LYS A 232 11.48 -15.82 -16.78
C LYS A 232 10.15 -16.13 -16.07
N VAL A 233 9.66 -15.26 -15.21
CA VAL A 233 8.35 -15.41 -14.55
C VAL A 233 7.23 -15.55 -15.58
N CYS A 234 7.21 -14.69 -16.61
CA CYS A 234 6.19 -14.75 -17.65
C CYS A 234 6.29 -16.00 -18.51
N SER A 235 7.49 -16.46 -18.86
CA SER A 235 7.69 -17.62 -19.72
C SER A 235 7.44 -18.95 -19.01
N GLU A 236 7.86 -19.09 -17.74
CA GLU A 236 7.68 -20.35 -17.01
C GLU A 236 6.25 -20.56 -16.47
N LEU A 237 5.56 -19.47 -16.19
CA LEU A 237 4.21 -19.49 -15.61
C LEU A 237 3.12 -19.06 -16.61
N GLN A 238 3.30 -19.39 -17.88
CA GLN A 238 2.31 -19.15 -18.95
C GLN A 238 1.00 -19.90 -18.68
N ASP A 239 1.12 -21.16 -18.25
CA ASP A 239 -0.02 -21.98 -17.87
C ASP A 239 -0.46 -21.66 -16.43
N PRO A 240 -1.69 -21.16 -16.20
CA PRO A 240 -2.17 -20.82 -14.87
C PRO A 240 -2.35 -22.04 -13.95
N HIS A 241 -2.39 -23.25 -14.49
CA HIS A 241 -2.57 -24.48 -13.72
C HIS A 241 -1.26 -25.17 -13.35
N LYS A 242 -0.17 -24.85 -14.05
CA LYS A 242 1.15 -25.40 -13.77
C LYS A 242 1.71 -24.82 -12.47
N ARG A 243 1.95 -25.69 -11.49
CA ARG A 243 2.56 -25.26 -10.23
C ARG A 243 4.08 -25.26 -10.34
N PHE A 244 4.70 -24.26 -9.72
CA PHE A 244 6.14 -24.14 -9.65
C PHE A 244 6.67 -24.93 -8.45
N THR A 245 7.48 -25.96 -8.73
CA THR A 245 7.94 -26.92 -7.72
C THR A 245 9.35 -26.66 -7.18
N SER A 246 10.19 -25.88 -7.89
CA SER A 246 11.58 -25.64 -7.46
C SER A 246 11.85 -24.16 -7.24
N SER A 247 12.06 -23.79 -5.98
CA SER A 247 12.47 -22.43 -5.57
C SER A 247 13.99 -22.35 -5.31
N GLU A 248 14.81 -23.03 -6.10
CA GLU A 248 16.24 -23.08 -5.87
C GLU A 248 16.94 -21.79 -6.34
N ILE A 249 17.69 -21.21 -5.41
CA ILE A 249 18.59 -20.09 -5.68
C ILE A 249 19.69 -20.57 -6.60
N SER A 250 19.95 -19.82 -7.66
CA SER A 250 20.95 -20.18 -8.68
C SER A 250 22.05 -19.13 -8.79
N ILE A 251 23.26 -19.58 -9.07
CA ILE A 251 24.40 -18.69 -9.28
C ILE A 251 24.16 -17.73 -10.46
N PHE A 252 24.66 -16.50 -10.35
CA PHE A 252 24.50 -15.41 -11.33
C PHE A 252 23.07 -15.00 -11.64
N ARG A 253 22.13 -15.35 -10.72
CA ARG A 253 20.76 -14.87 -10.73
C ARG A 253 20.44 -14.20 -9.40
N PRO A 254 20.29 -12.88 -9.40
CA PRO A 254 20.00 -12.17 -8.15
C PRO A 254 18.62 -12.54 -7.63
N PHE A 255 18.53 -12.80 -6.35
CA PHE A 255 17.30 -13.08 -5.64
C PHE A 255 16.88 -11.88 -4.77
N LYS A 256 15.64 -11.85 -4.30
CA LYS A 256 15.20 -10.85 -3.31
C LYS A 256 15.63 -11.29 -1.91
N PRO A 257 16.54 -10.56 -1.24
CA PRO A 257 17.08 -11.00 0.04
C PRO A 257 16.07 -10.93 1.17
N MET A 258 16.29 -11.73 2.22
CA MET A 258 15.54 -11.68 3.47
C MET A 258 15.60 -10.30 4.11
N LEU A 259 14.52 -9.85 4.72
CA LEU A 259 14.34 -8.51 5.25
C LEU A 259 14.11 -8.52 6.75
N SER A 260 14.76 -7.60 7.47
CA SER A 260 14.49 -7.38 8.89
C SER A 260 13.17 -6.64 9.12
N LYS A 261 12.42 -7.05 10.16
CA LYS A 261 11.18 -6.44 10.62
C LYS A 261 11.47 -5.41 11.72
N SER A 262 10.66 -4.40 11.83
CA SER A 262 10.64 -3.53 13.00
C SER A 262 9.54 -3.99 13.95
N VAL A 263 9.89 -4.30 15.18
CA VAL A 263 8.99 -4.79 16.24
C VAL A 263 9.14 -3.87 17.45
N ALA A 264 8.09 -3.72 18.24
CA ALA A 264 8.20 -3.01 19.51
C ALA A 264 9.18 -3.75 20.43
N VAL A 265 10.12 -3.03 21.02
CA VAL A 265 11.24 -3.62 21.76
C VAL A 265 10.76 -4.54 22.91
N GLN A 266 9.66 -4.18 23.55
CA GLN A 266 8.99 -4.97 24.60
C GLN A 266 8.66 -6.41 24.18
N ASN A 267 8.44 -6.63 22.88
CA ASN A 267 8.04 -7.93 22.36
C ASN A 267 9.22 -8.76 21.84
N ILE A 268 10.43 -8.18 21.78
CA ILE A 268 11.58 -8.85 21.14
C ILE A 268 11.97 -10.11 21.91
N ILE A 269 12.15 -10.03 23.21
CA ILE A 269 12.52 -11.18 24.05
C ILE A 269 11.50 -12.31 23.90
N LYS A 270 10.20 -11.97 23.95
CA LYS A 270 9.12 -12.94 23.73
C LYS A 270 9.15 -13.54 22.33
N THR A 271 9.41 -12.72 21.32
CA THR A 271 9.44 -13.13 19.90
C THR A 271 10.64 -14.03 19.62
N MET A 272 11.80 -13.74 20.18
CA MET A 272 13.01 -14.53 20.01
C MET A 272 12.96 -15.86 20.76
N GLY A 273 12.30 -15.91 21.92
CA GLY A 273 12.02 -17.14 22.67
C GLY A 273 13.25 -17.83 23.26
N GLY A 274 14.39 -17.17 23.36
CA GLY A 274 15.65 -17.71 23.86
C GLY A 274 16.85 -16.86 23.47
N ASN A 275 18.03 -17.48 23.34
CA ASN A 275 19.23 -16.79 22.90
C ASN A 275 19.06 -16.24 21.47
N PHE A 276 19.55 -15.04 21.25
CA PHE A 276 19.56 -14.37 19.96
C PHE A 276 20.92 -13.73 19.71
N TRP A 277 21.20 -13.46 18.43
CA TRP A 277 22.41 -12.77 18.02
C TRP A 277 22.12 -11.29 17.79
N ILE A 278 23.03 -10.45 18.25
CA ILE A 278 22.98 -9.02 18.08
C ILE A 278 24.12 -8.64 17.15
N GLU A 279 23.79 -8.15 15.96
CA GLU A 279 24.73 -7.61 14.97
C GLU A 279 24.61 -6.09 14.90
N GLU A 280 25.69 -5.44 14.59
CA GLU A 280 25.65 -4.02 14.23
C GLU A 280 24.84 -3.83 12.93
N LYS A 281 23.96 -2.85 12.90
CA LYS A 281 23.31 -2.45 11.68
C LYS A 281 24.20 -1.51 10.89
N ILE A 282 24.85 -2.08 9.89
CA ILE A 282 25.77 -1.35 9.00
C ILE A 282 24.99 -0.38 8.10
N ASP A 283 25.52 0.83 7.91
CA ASP A 283 24.99 1.85 7.00
C ASP A 283 25.76 1.83 5.67
N GLY A 284 25.36 0.95 4.77
CA GLY A 284 26.02 0.71 3.48
C GLY A 284 25.03 0.35 2.37
N GLU A 285 25.53 -0.26 1.31
CA GLU A 285 24.73 -0.84 0.23
C GLU A 285 24.70 -2.35 0.35
N ARG A 286 23.53 -2.94 0.54
CA ARG A 286 23.39 -4.40 0.57
C ARG A 286 23.69 -5.01 -0.78
N ILE A 287 24.65 -5.92 -0.81
CA ILE A 287 25.16 -6.59 -2.02
C ILE A 287 25.10 -8.10 -1.83
N GLN A 288 24.68 -8.78 -2.89
CA GLN A 288 24.89 -10.20 -3.11
C GLN A 288 26.14 -10.38 -3.95
N LEU A 289 27.13 -11.06 -3.42
CA LEU A 289 28.32 -11.49 -4.17
C LEU A 289 28.10 -12.92 -4.65
N HIS A 290 28.12 -13.12 -5.95
CA HIS A 290 28.07 -14.42 -6.60
C HIS A 290 29.45 -14.74 -7.19
N MET A 291 29.99 -15.91 -6.87
CA MET A 291 31.24 -16.39 -7.44
C MET A 291 31.08 -17.84 -7.92
N LYS A 292 31.57 -18.12 -9.11
CA LYS A 292 31.70 -19.46 -9.70
C LYS A 292 32.98 -19.54 -10.52
N ASN A 293 33.83 -20.49 -10.14
CA ASN A 293 35.09 -20.77 -10.84
C ASN A 293 35.92 -19.50 -11.12
N GLY A 294 36.04 -18.62 -10.13
CA GLY A 294 36.82 -17.37 -10.24
C GLY A 294 36.17 -16.24 -11.02
N ARG A 295 34.96 -16.42 -11.52
CA ARG A 295 34.09 -15.35 -12.06
C ARG A 295 33.26 -14.80 -10.95
N TYR A 296 33.17 -13.46 -10.82
CA TYR A 296 32.43 -12.74 -9.81
C TYR A 296 31.37 -11.87 -10.43
N GLU A 297 30.19 -11.79 -9.76
CA GLU A 297 29.14 -10.83 -10.06
C GLU A 297 28.56 -10.26 -8.77
N TYR A 298 28.28 -8.96 -8.79
CA TYR A 298 27.77 -8.21 -7.64
C TYR A 298 26.42 -7.62 -7.96
N TYR A 299 25.43 -7.90 -7.11
CA TYR A 299 24.07 -7.43 -7.30
C TYR A 299 23.57 -6.69 -6.08
N SER A 300 22.98 -5.51 -6.31
CA SER A 300 22.30 -4.78 -5.25
C SER A 300 21.00 -5.46 -4.81
N ARG A 301 20.43 -4.98 -3.72
CA ARG A 301 19.10 -5.39 -3.24
C ARG A 301 17.99 -5.30 -4.31
N LYS A 302 18.14 -4.40 -5.29
CA LYS A 302 17.19 -4.22 -6.40
C LYS A 302 17.56 -5.03 -7.64
N ALA A 303 18.51 -5.94 -7.53
CA ALA A 303 19.06 -6.73 -8.62
C ALA A 303 19.83 -5.91 -9.70
N THR A 304 20.27 -4.69 -9.36
CA THR A 304 21.17 -3.92 -10.22
C THR A 304 22.58 -4.52 -10.14
N GLN A 305 23.22 -4.75 -11.27
CA GLN A 305 24.56 -5.30 -11.34
C GLN A 305 25.62 -4.21 -11.17
N TYR A 306 26.57 -4.43 -10.26
CA TYR A 306 27.68 -3.53 -9.95
C TYR A 306 29.05 -4.17 -10.19
N THR A 307 29.11 -5.28 -10.96
CA THR A 307 30.31 -6.01 -11.28
C THR A 307 31.38 -5.11 -11.91
N TYR A 308 30.98 -4.16 -12.76
CA TYR A 308 31.90 -3.21 -13.41
C TYR A 308 32.66 -2.30 -12.39
N MET A 309 32.15 -2.12 -11.19
CA MET A 309 32.83 -1.34 -10.13
C MET A 309 33.75 -2.22 -9.29
N TYR A 310 33.25 -3.39 -8.89
CA TYR A 310 33.96 -4.24 -7.93
C TYR A 310 34.90 -5.25 -8.56
N GLY A 311 34.72 -5.62 -9.83
CA GLY A 311 35.53 -6.53 -10.61
C GLY A 311 34.90 -7.89 -10.88
N SER A 312 35.03 -8.41 -12.09
CA SER A 312 34.49 -9.70 -12.54
C SER A 312 35.45 -10.88 -12.31
N ASN A 313 36.69 -10.60 -12.00
CA ASN A 313 37.75 -11.61 -11.80
C ASN A 313 38.89 -11.10 -10.90
N LYS A 314 39.84 -11.97 -10.58
CA LYS A 314 40.94 -11.70 -9.65
C LYS A 314 41.94 -10.61 -10.08
N TYR A 315 41.84 -10.13 -11.29
CA TYR A 315 42.79 -9.17 -11.85
C TYR A 315 42.26 -7.75 -11.91
N GLU A 316 40.96 -7.55 -11.72
CA GLU A 316 40.34 -6.26 -11.96
C GLU A 316 39.37 -5.82 -10.86
N GLY A 317 38.98 -4.55 -10.92
CA GLY A 317 38.00 -3.91 -10.07
C GLY A 317 38.54 -3.40 -8.73
N ALA A 318 37.71 -2.64 -8.04
CA ALA A 318 38.13 -2.01 -6.80
C ALA A 318 38.14 -2.97 -5.59
N LEU A 319 37.52 -4.15 -5.70
CA LEU A 319 37.41 -5.10 -4.60
C LEU A 319 37.91 -6.51 -4.93
N THR A 320 37.44 -7.11 -6.03
CA THR A 320 37.62 -8.55 -6.33
C THR A 320 39.10 -8.98 -6.35
N LYS A 321 40.01 -8.17 -6.91
CA LYS A 321 41.46 -8.44 -6.93
C LYS A 321 42.06 -8.59 -5.52
N HIS A 322 41.44 -8.01 -4.50
CA HIS A 322 41.92 -8.04 -3.12
C HIS A 322 41.28 -9.13 -2.26
N ILE A 323 40.07 -9.59 -2.63
CA ILE A 323 39.32 -10.57 -1.84
C ILE A 323 39.33 -11.98 -2.42
N HIS A 324 39.79 -12.15 -3.65
CA HIS A 324 39.81 -13.47 -4.31
C HIS A 324 40.55 -14.53 -3.47
N SER A 325 41.70 -14.20 -2.90
CA SER A 325 42.47 -15.07 -2.02
C SER A 325 41.90 -15.24 -0.61
N CYS A 326 40.81 -14.52 -0.27
CA CYS A 326 40.18 -14.63 1.03
C CYS A 326 39.07 -15.71 1.05
N ILE A 327 38.69 -16.25 -0.10
CA ILE A 327 37.74 -17.35 -0.24
C ILE A 327 38.54 -18.64 -0.33
N HIS A 328 38.16 -19.68 0.44
CA HIS A 328 38.85 -20.96 0.47
C HIS A 328 38.86 -21.63 -0.90
N ASP A 329 39.97 -22.28 -1.25
CA ASP A 329 40.21 -22.84 -2.60
C ASP A 329 39.23 -23.97 -2.98
N ASP A 330 38.67 -24.69 -2.01
CA ASP A 330 37.62 -25.71 -2.25
C ASP A 330 36.27 -25.14 -2.66
N VAL A 331 36.12 -23.83 -2.65
CA VAL A 331 34.87 -23.17 -2.99
C VAL A 331 34.79 -22.94 -4.52
N GLN A 332 33.98 -23.75 -5.20
CA GLN A 332 33.73 -23.60 -6.63
C GLN A 332 32.61 -22.62 -6.92
N GLU A 333 31.58 -22.64 -6.08
CA GLU A 333 30.39 -21.75 -6.19
C GLU A 333 29.96 -21.23 -4.84
N ILE A 334 29.75 -19.91 -4.73
CA ILE A 334 29.29 -19.30 -3.50
C ILE A 334 28.40 -18.08 -3.78
N ILE A 335 27.35 -17.92 -2.96
CA ILE A 335 26.61 -16.68 -2.87
C ILE A 335 26.66 -16.16 -1.43
N LEU A 336 27.21 -14.97 -1.29
CA LEU A 336 27.35 -14.25 -0.03
C LEU A 336 26.36 -13.07 0.01
N ASP A 337 25.75 -12.86 1.16
CA ASP A 337 24.90 -11.71 1.45
C ASP A 337 25.60 -10.82 2.49
N GLY A 338 25.79 -9.56 2.15
CA GLY A 338 26.54 -8.63 2.98
C GLY A 338 26.19 -7.18 2.71
N GLU A 339 26.87 -6.30 3.42
CA GLU A 339 26.79 -4.86 3.24
C GLU A 339 28.12 -4.34 2.70
N MET A 340 28.07 -3.58 1.61
CA MET A 340 29.23 -2.90 1.04
C MET A 340 29.34 -1.51 1.65
N VAL A 341 30.49 -1.18 2.20
CA VAL A 341 30.76 0.10 2.85
C VAL A 341 32.07 0.71 2.36
N PRO A 342 32.20 2.02 2.29
CA PRO A 342 33.48 2.65 2.06
C PRO A 342 34.30 2.65 3.36
N TYR A 343 35.56 2.20 3.29
CA TYR A 343 36.48 2.17 4.41
C TYR A 343 37.62 3.15 4.19
N ASP A 344 37.90 3.93 5.21
CA ASP A 344 39.03 4.85 5.25
C ASP A 344 40.16 4.25 6.08
N PRO A 345 41.28 3.83 5.45
CA PRO A 345 42.38 3.20 6.16
C PRO A 345 43.17 4.16 7.06
N ASN A 346 43.14 5.48 6.77
CA ASN A 346 43.86 6.46 7.57
C ASN A 346 43.19 6.72 8.92
N LEU A 347 41.87 6.65 8.95
CA LEU A 347 41.08 6.88 10.14
C LEU A 347 40.61 5.60 10.81
N ASP A 348 40.80 4.45 10.15
CA ASP A 348 40.27 3.14 10.55
C ASP A 348 38.76 3.17 10.82
N VAL A 349 38.00 3.82 9.92
CA VAL A 349 36.54 3.98 10.07
C VAL A 349 35.80 3.69 8.76
N PHE A 350 34.55 3.25 8.90
CA PHE A 350 33.64 3.18 7.78
C PHE A 350 33.03 4.57 7.52
N GLN A 351 33.11 5.02 6.28
CA GLN A 351 32.55 6.28 5.83
C GLN A 351 31.02 6.18 5.67
N PRO A 352 30.27 7.29 5.78
CA PRO A 352 28.82 7.30 5.59
C PRO A 352 28.37 6.83 4.20
N PHE A 353 27.15 6.30 4.15
CA PHE A 353 26.45 5.94 2.91
C PHE A 353 26.49 7.10 1.87
N GLY A 354 26.72 6.74 0.60
CA GLY A 354 26.66 7.66 -0.53
C GLY A 354 28.01 7.93 -1.21
N SER A 355 29.14 7.66 -0.57
CA SER A 355 30.49 7.85 -1.14
C SER A 355 31.01 6.65 -1.93
N LEU A 356 30.38 5.47 -1.91
CA LEU A 356 30.87 4.24 -2.56
C LEU A 356 31.20 4.42 -4.04
N LYS A 357 30.38 5.11 -4.81
CA LYS A 357 30.63 5.34 -6.24
C LYS A 357 31.87 6.20 -6.46
N SER A 358 32.05 7.24 -5.67
CA SER A 358 33.24 8.10 -5.74
C SER A 358 34.49 7.34 -5.36
N VAL A 359 34.41 6.55 -4.30
CA VAL A 359 35.50 5.70 -3.81
C VAL A 359 35.93 4.64 -4.84
N CYS A 360 34.96 3.98 -5.48
CA CYS A 360 35.27 2.98 -6.51
C CYS A 360 35.79 3.57 -7.83
N ASN A 361 35.44 4.82 -8.14
CA ASN A 361 35.87 5.52 -9.35
C ASN A 361 37.25 6.21 -9.17
N ASP A 362 37.77 6.26 -7.96
CA ASP A 362 39.08 6.80 -7.69
C ASP A 362 40.15 5.81 -8.17
N LYS A 363 40.83 6.21 -9.25
CA LYS A 363 41.88 5.44 -9.90
C LYS A 363 43.29 5.80 -9.39
N SER A 364 43.43 6.59 -8.33
CA SER A 364 44.75 6.86 -7.74
C SER A 364 45.39 5.57 -7.24
N ASP A 365 46.71 5.49 -7.30
CA ASP A 365 47.47 4.33 -6.79
C ASP A 365 47.86 4.47 -5.31
N ASP A 366 47.22 5.34 -4.59
CA ASP A 366 47.46 5.54 -3.15
C ASP A 366 46.91 4.34 -2.36
N GLU A 367 47.79 3.64 -1.67
CA GLU A 367 47.44 2.50 -0.81
C GLU A 367 46.54 2.92 0.39
N ASN A 368 46.63 4.17 0.80
CA ASN A 368 45.87 4.73 1.90
C ASN A 368 44.57 5.37 1.48
N LYS A 369 44.16 5.23 0.24
CA LYS A 369 42.84 5.76 -0.21
C LYS A 369 41.68 5.01 0.36
N CYS A 370 40.56 5.70 0.47
CA CYS A 370 39.26 5.07 0.76
C CYS A 370 38.96 3.96 -0.27
N ARG A 371 38.41 2.85 0.22
CA ARG A 371 38.18 1.64 -0.62
C ARG A 371 36.87 0.94 -0.21
N PRO A 372 36.24 0.17 -1.11
CA PRO A 372 35.09 -0.64 -0.75
C PRO A 372 35.51 -1.80 0.15
N CYS A 373 34.75 -2.00 1.22
CA CYS A 373 34.87 -3.13 2.13
C CYS A 373 33.56 -3.90 2.18
N PHE A 374 33.62 -5.22 2.04
CA PHE A 374 32.43 -6.08 2.04
C PHE A 374 32.28 -6.79 3.40
N LEU A 375 31.24 -6.38 4.16
CA LEU A 375 30.91 -6.97 5.45
C LEU A 375 29.88 -8.07 5.27
N VAL A 376 30.32 -9.31 5.32
CA VAL A 376 29.49 -10.50 5.06
C VAL A 376 28.76 -10.93 6.30
N PHE A 377 27.45 -11.09 6.21
CA PHE A 377 26.66 -11.53 7.34
C PHE A 377 25.84 -12.82 7.09
N ASP A 378 25.80 -13.32 5.85
CA ASP A 378 25.13 -14.59 5.53
C ASP A 378 25.72 -15.25 4.27
N ILE A 379 25.51 -16.57 4.16
CA ILE A 379 25.81 -17.39 2.98
C ILE A 379 24.56 -18.14 2.56
N VAL A 380 24.21 -18.11 1.29
CA VAL A 380 22.92 -18.61 0.81
C VAL A 380 23.08 -19.79 -0.16
N LEU A 381 24.23 -19.89 -0.84
CA LEU A 381 24.58 -21.01 -1.73
C LEU A 381 26.05 -21.39 -1.59
N LEU A 382 26.35 -22.67 -1.58
CA LEU A 382 27.69 -23.24 -1.55
C LEU A 382 27.77 -24.48 -2.45
N ASN A 383 28.69 -24.48 -3.40
CA ASN A 383 29.00 -25.58 -4.32
C ASN A 383 27.73 -26.26 -4.89
N GLY A 384 26.84 -25.43 -5.50
CA GLY A 384 25.59 -25.88 -6.13
C GLY A 384 24.46 -26.18 -5.15
N LYS A 385 24.70 -26.15 -3.84
CA LYS A 385 23.70 -26.44 -2.81
C LYS A 385 23.16 -25.16 -2.20
N SER A 386 21.83 -24.97 -2.26
CA SER A 386 21.17 -23.88 -1.54
C SER A 386 21.21 -24.13 -0.04
N LEU A 387 21.65 -23.12 0.72
CA LEU A 387 21.69 -23.14 2.18
C LEU A 387 20.49 -22.41 2.83
N ALA A 388 19.55 -21.92 2.02
CA ALA A 388 18.42 -21.13 2.52
C ALA A 388 17.58 -21.86 3.60
N ASN A 389 17.43 -23.16 3.49
CA ASN A 389 16.69 -23.98 4.45
C ASN A 389 17.52 -24.43 5.67
N TYR A 390 18.79 -24.08 5.73
CA TYR A 390 19.61 -24.34 6.90
C TYR A 390 19.46 -23.22 7.93
N THR A 391 19.73 -23.54 9.20
CA THR A 391 19.68 -22.53 10.27
C THR A 391 20.78 -21.49 10.07
N LEU A 392 20.55 -20.26 10.55
CA LEU A 392 21.54 -19.18 10.49
C LEU A 392 22.85 -19.60 11.18
N GLU A 393 22.77 -20.33 12.28
CA GLU A 393 23.93 -20.85 12.99
C GLU A 393 24.78 -21.75 12.09
N THR A 394 24.16 -22.69 11.39
CA THR A 394 24.85 -23.56 10.41
C THR A 394 25.46 -22.75 9.28
N ARG A 395 24.72 -21.81 8.72
CA ARG A 395 25.21 -20.95 7.63
C ARG A 395 26.41 -20.10 8.07
N ARG A 396 26.37 -19.56 9.28
CA ARG A 396 27.49 -18.79 9.86
C ARG A 396 28.71 -19.65 10.19
N GLY A 397 28.49 -20.91 10.53
CA GLY A 397 29.58 -21.90 10.67
C GLY A 397 30.34 -22.05 9.37
N PHE A 398 29.65 -22.24 8.25
CA PHE A 398 30.30 -22.27 6.92
C PHE A 398 31.02 -20.97 6.59
N LEU A 399 30.40 -19.79 6.85
CA LEU A 399 31.07 -18.52 6.60
C LEU A 399 32.43 -18.41 7.28
N LYS A 400 32.51 -18.77 8.57
CA LYS A 400 33.73 -18.67 9.35
C LYS A 400 34.82 -19.62 8.86
N SER A 401 34.47 -20.76 8.26
CA SER A 401 35.44 -21.72 7.71
C SER A 401 35.88 -21.40 6.29
N LEU A 402 35.10 -20.68 5.52
CA LEU A 402 35.32 -20.46 4.07
C LEU A 402 35.83 -19.06 3.74
N ILE A 403 35.67 -18.09 4.65
CA ILE A 403 36.13 -16.72 4.42
C ILE A 403 37.19 -16.35 5.43
N THR A 404 38.37 -15.98 4.91
CA THR A 404 39.45 -15.40 5.72
C THR A 404 39.28 -13.88 5.75
N ASP A 405 39.11 -13.32 6.94
CA ASP A 405 38.96 -11.88 7.12
C ASP A 405 40.22 -11.15 6.64
N LYS A 406 40.02 -10.13 5.80
CA LYS A 406 41.03 -9.17 5.38
C LYS A 406 40.54 -7.76 5.73
N PRO A 407 41.05 -7.17 6.84
CA PRO A 407 40.59 -5.85 7.30
C PRO A 407 40.58 -4.81 6.19
N GLY A 408 39.45 -4.06 6.13
CA GLY A 408 39.23 -3.03 5.12
C GLY A 408 38.91 -3.51 3.71
N TYR A 409 38.76 -4.83 3.47
CA TYR A 409 38.34 -5.41 2.18
C TYR A 409 37.20 -6.39 2.31
N ILE A 410 37.32 -7.43 3.13
CA ILE A 410 36.26 -8.40 3.40
C ILE A 410 36.34 -8.87 4.85
N GLN A 411 35.23 -8.90 5.54
CA GLN A 411 35.15 -9.36 6.92
C GLN A 411 33.78 -10.00 7.18
N VAL A 412 33.81 -11.06 8.00
CA VAL A 412 32.57 -11.64 8.48
C VAL A 412 32.05 -10.78 9.65
N LEU A 413 30.86 -10.19 9.49
CA LEU A 413 30.28 -9.30 10.48
C LEU A 413 30.16 -10.00 11.85
N PRO A 414 30.78 -9.49 12.91
CA PRO A 414 30.69 -10.11 14.23
C PRO A 414 29.29 -9.98 14.84
N HIS A 415 28.96 -10.90 15.74
CA HIS A 415 27.74 -10.83 16.55
C HIS A 415 28.04 -11.06 18.03
N LYS A 416 27.20 -10.51 18.89
CA LYS A 416 27.13 -10.79 20.33
C LYS A 416 25.93 -11.70 20.57
N VAL A 417 26.07 -12.62 21.54
CA VAL A 417 24.93 -13.42 21.99
C VAL A 417 24.23 -12.68 23.11
N GLY A 418 22.92 -12.56 23.05
CA GLY A 418 22.10 -11.96 24.09
C GLY A 418 20.86 -12.80 24.37
N ASN A 419 20.26 -12.63 25.54
CA ASN A 419 19.03 -13.28 25.95
C ASN A 419 18.10 -12.38 26.79
N SER A 420 18.55 -11.18 27.13
CA SER A 420 17.88 -10.27 28.05
C SER A 420 17.68 -8.88 27.46
N MET A 421 16.82 -8.10 28.11
CA MET A 421 16.64 -6.69 27.78
C MET A 421 17.90 -5.89 28.04
N LYS A 422 18.67 -6.25 29.07
CA LYS A 422 19.95 -5.65 29.41
C LYS A 422 20.94 -5.74 28.24
N ASP A 423 21.06 -6.93 27.61
CA ASP A 423 21.97 -7.12 26.46
C ASP A 423 21.58 -6.24 25.28
N LEU A 424 20.27 -6.07 25.05
CA LEU A 424 19.76 -5.17 24.00
C LEU A 424 20.07 -3.72 24.33
N THR A 425 19.91 -3.32 25.60
CA THR A 425 20.19 -1.95 26.05
C THR A 425 21.67 -1.62 25.92
N GLU A 426 22.55 -2.51 26.35
CA GLU A 426 24.02 -2.34 26.25
C GLU A 426 24.47 -2.30 24.78
N ALA A 427 23.94 -3.18 23.93
CA ALA A 427 24.27 -3.19 22.51
C ALA A 427 23.74 -1.93 21.79
N MET A 428 22.59 -1.42 22.19
CA MET A 428 22.02 -0.20 21.66
C MET A 428 22.77 1.03 22.11
N ASP A 429 23.20 1.08 23.38
CA ASP A 429 24.05 2.13 23.93
C ASP A 429 25.40 2.20 23.20
N ASP A 430 26.03 1.03 22.99
CA ASP A 430 27.27 0.90 22.21
C ASP A 430 27.09 1.39 20.75
N ALA A 431 25.96 1.04 20.11
CA ALA A 431 25.62 1.49 18.75
C ALA A 431 25.45 3.02 18.70
N VAL A 432 24.76 3.61 19.68
CA VAL A 432 24.60 5.07 19.81
C VAL A 432 25.95 5.74 20.07
N MET A 433 26.75 5.22 21.00
CA MET A 433 28.07 5.75 21.32
C MET A 433 29.03 5.72 20.12
N LYS A 434 28.98 4.68 19.30
CA LYS A 434 29.82 4.52 18.10
C LYS A 434 29.22 5.14 16.83
N ARG A 435 28.13 5.88 16.92
CA ARG A 435 27.41 6.52 15.78
C ARG A 435 26.96 5.52 14.71
N LYS A 436 26.51 4.34 15.12
CA LYS A 436 26.01 3.31 14.21
C LYS A 436 24.52 3.50 13.90
N GLU A 437 24.05 2.95 12.78
CA GLU A 437 22.64 3.06 12.36
C GLU A 437 21.67 2.33 13.32
N GLY A 438 22.21 1.43 14.17
CA GLY A 438 21.46 0.66 15.15
C GLY A 438 21.93 -0.78 15.24
N ILE A 439 21.04 -1.68 15.61
CA ILE A 439 21.33 -3.12 15.76
C ILE A 439 20.33 -3.98 15.00
N ILE A 440 20.77 -5.17 14.59
CA ILE A 440 19.92 -6.22 14.04
C ILE A 440 20.00 -7.43 14.98
N ILE A 441 18.82 -7.90 15.38
CA ILE A 441 18.67 -9.06 16.23
C ILE A 441 18.25 -10.22 15.35
N LYS A 442 18.94 -11.33 15.41
CA LYS A 442 18.70 -12.52 14.60
C LYS A 442 18.53 -13.76 15.46
N LYS A 443 17.57 -14.60 15.09
CA LYS A 443 17.37 -15.89 15.72
C LYS A 443 18.33 -16.92 15.12
N PRO A 444 19.18 -17.60 15.91
CA PRO A 444 20.15 -18.58 15.41
C PRO A 444 19.53 -19.73 14.62
N SER A 445 18.33 -20.17 15.02
CA SER A 445 17.57 -21.23 14.34
C SER A 445 16.83 -20.78 13.09
N SER A 446 16.93 -19.51 12.69
CA SER A 446 16.18 -18.98 11.53
C SER A 446 16.67 -19.54 10.21
N ILE A 447 15.74 -19.86 9.31
CA ILE A 447 16.00 -20.15 7.91
C ILE A 447 16.04 -18.84 7.11
N TYR A 448 16.57 -18.88 5.89
CA TYR A 448 16.65 -17.71 5.03
C TYR A 448 15.42 -17.59 4.13
N VAL A 449 14.48 -16.68 4.47
CA VAL A 449 13.21 -16.50 3.76
C VAL A 449 13.29 -15.34 2.78
N LEU A 450 13.12 -15.61 1.49
CA LEU A 450 13.26 -14.62 0.42
C LEU A 450 12.18 -13.54 0.48
N ASN A 451 12.61 -12.26 0.42
CA ASN A 451 11.75 -11.07 0.34
C ASN A 451 10.73 -10.92 1.47
N GLU A 452 10.86 -11.64 2.56
CA GLU A 452 9.91 -11.57 3.66
C GLU A 452 10.48 -10.85 4.88
N ARG A 453 9.57 -10.25 5.66
CA ARG A 453 9.84 -9.63 6.96
C ARG A 453 9.27 -10.54 8.04
N VAL A 454 10.02 -11.58 8.36
CA VAL A 454 9.66 -12.50 9.45
C VAL A 454 10.18 -11.99 10.79
N ASP A 455 9.66 -12.52 11.86
CA ASP A 455 10.02 -12.12 13.22
C ASP A 455 11.41 -12.62 13.64
N ASP A 456 12.07 -13.45 12.82
CA ASP A 456 13.38 -14.00 13.11
C ASP A 456 14.54 -13.00 12.93
N TRP A 457 14.33 -11.94 12.13
CA TRP A 457 15.27 -10.84 11.95
C TRP A 457 14.62 -9.52 12.31
N ILE A 458 15.03 -8.92 13.42
CA ILE A 458 14.46 -7.67 13.95
C ILE A 458 15.52 -6.58 13.94
N LYS A 459 15.14 -5.41 13.44
CA LYS A 459 15.98 -4.20 13.49
C LYS A 459 15.50 -3.22 14.54
N ILE A 460 16.42 -2.67 15.29
CA ILE A 460 16.21 -1.52 16.17
C ILE A 460 17.13 -0.39 15.70
N LYS A 461 16.58 0.80 15.67
CA LYS A 461 17.33 2.01 15.34
C LYS A 461 17.15 3.05 16.44
N PRO A 462 18.18 3.87 16.75
CA PRO A 462 18.07 4.94 17.74
C PRO A 462 16.91 5.89 17.47
N GLU A 463 16.63 6.17 16.21
CA GLU A 463 15.52 7.03 15.77
C GLU A 463 14.12 6.51 16.14
N TYR A 464 14.00 5.25 16.57
CA TYR A 464 12.75 4.68 17.06
C TYR A 464 12.57 4.85 18.57
N LEU A 465 13.60 5.33 19.29
CA LEU A 465 13.59 5.55 20.72
C LEU A 465 13.11 6.98 20.99
N ASP A 466 11.88 7.12 21.48
CA ASP A 466 11.23 8.44 21.70
C ASP A 466 11.94 9.31 22.77
N THR A 467 12.90 8.75 23.49
CA THR A 467 13.60 9.42 24.61
C THR A 467 15.01 9.87 24.27
N LEU A 468 15.55 9.42 23.13
CA LEU A 468 16.88 9.76 22.67
C LEU A 468 16.85 10.90 21.65
N GLY A 469 17.64 11.92 21.88
CA GLY A 469 17.82 13.09 21.04
C GLY A 469 17.41 14.38 21.74
N ASP A 470 18.21 15.41 21.57
CA ASP A 470 17.86 16.75 22.01
C ASP A 470 16.91 17.40 21.00
N ASP A 471 15.95 18.10 21.53
CA ASP A 471 14.96 18.83 20.76
C ASP A 471 15.48 20.23 20.48
N LEU A 472 15.49 20.64 19.23
CA LEU A 472 15.81 21.99 18.80
C LEU A 472 14.52 22.74 18.47
N ASP A 473 14.43 23.96 18.96
CA ASP A 473 13.34 24.88 18.67
C ASP A 473 13.72 25.74 17.45
N LEU A 474 13.15 25.39 16.30
CA LEU A 474 13.53 25.95 14.99
C LEU A 474 12.41 26.79 14.38
N ILE A 475 12.78 27.84 13.66
CA ILE A 475 11.84 28.70 12.93
C ILE A 475 11.38 27.95 11.67
N VAL A 476 10.09 27.78 11.47
CA VAL A 476 9.51 27.23 10.24
C VAL A 476 9.38 28.36 9.24
N PHE A 477 10.28 28.46 8.27
CA PHE A 477 10.25 29.55 7.29
C PHE A 477 9.88 29.11 5.88
N GLY A 478 9.90 27.81 5.59
CA GLY A 478 9.63 27.29 4.25
C GLY A 478 8.75 26.05 4.24
N ALA A 479 8.07 25.82 3.12
CA ALA A 479 7.25 24.64 2.91
C ALA A 479 7.31 24.15 1.47
N ASP A 480 7.18 22.83 1.29
CA ASP A 480 7.06 22.19 0.00
C ASP A 480 5.75 21.46 -0.17
N TYR A 481 5.19 21.53 -1.36
CA TYR A 481 4.05 20.72 -1.73
C TYR A 481 4.42 19.24 -1.79
N GLY A 482 3.54 18.41 -1.28
CA GLY A 482 3.67 16.96 -1.32
C GLY A 482 3.49 16.41 -2.75
N GLN A 483 3.71 15.10 -2.90
CA GLN A 483 3.53 14.39 -4.16
C GLN A 483 2.31 13.45 -4.12
N GLY A 484 1.74 13.17 -5.30
CA GLY A 484 0.64 12.24 -5.44
C GLY A 484 -0.63 12.69 -4.70
N THR A 485 -1.15 11.88 -3.79
CA THR A 485 -2.38 12.20 -3.02
C THR A 485 -2.24 13.41 -2.08
N ARG A 486 -1.00 13.86 -1.82
CA ARG A 486 -0.68 15.04 -1.01
C ARG A 486 -0.29 16.26 -1.86
N GLY A 487 -0.45 16.21 -3.19
CA GLY A 487 0.01 17.25 -4.12
C GLY A 487 -0.55 18.65 -3.88
N SER A 488 -1.70 18.79 -3.22
CA SER A 488 -2.29 20.08 -2.85
C SER A 488 -2.03 20.50 -1.40
N LYS A 489 -1.27 19.68 -0.63
CA LYS A 489 -0.94 19.93 0.77
C LYS A 489 0.57 20.06 0.93
N PHE A 490 1.01 20.76 1.97
CA PHE A 490 2.42 20.76 2.29
C PHE A 490 2.86 19.37 2.77
N GLY A 491 3.94 18.86 2.17
CA GLY A 491 4.49 17.53 2.44
C GLY A 491 5.72 17.57 3.32
N SER A 492 6.43 18.68 3.35
CA SER A 492 7.59 18.94 4.21
C SER A 492 7.71 20.42 4.51
N TYR A 493 8.41 20.73 5.61
CA TYR A 493 8.64 22.09 6.07
C TYR A 493 10.14 22.30 6.23
N MET A 494 10.64 23.49 5.84
CA MET A 494 12.02 23.89 5.99
C MET A 494 12.15 24.79 7.22
N CYS A 495 13.16 24.50 8.03
CA CYS A 495 13.46 25.22 9.24
C CYS A 495 14.80 25.93 9.17
N GLY A 496 14.87 27.04 9.88
CA GLY A 496 16.07 27.85 9.99
C GLY A 496 16.45 28.17 11.42
N LEU A 497 17.68 28.62 11.55
CA LEU A 497 18.26 29.18 12.75
C LEU A 497 18.28 30.70 12.64
N ARG A 498 18.10 31.41 13.77
CA ARG A 498 18.25 32.83 13.77
C ARG A 498 19.74 33.22 13.83
N ASP A 499 20.11 34.26 13.12
CA ASP A 499 21.42 34.89 13.28
C ASP A 499 21.37 35.84 14.49
N SER A 500 22.11 35.47 15.54
CA SER A 500 22.18 36.30 16.78
C SER A 500 23.17 37.44 16.72
N GLU A 501 24.00 37.50 15.68
CA GLU A 501 25.03 38.55 15.54
C GLU A 501 24.55 39.70 14.64
N SER A 502 23.46 39.47 13.88
CA SER A 502 22.85 40.47 13.04
C SER A 502 21.90 41.39 13.81
N ALA A 503 22.04 42.72 13.64
CA ALA A 503 21.07 43.68 14.15
C ALA A 503 19.71 43.63 13.43
N LYS A 504 19.66 43.02 12.23
CA LYS A 504 18.44 42.79 11.44
C LYS A 504 17.97 41.35 11.57
N ILE A 505 16.67 41.13 11.40
CA ILE A 505 16.11 39.78 11.34
C ILE A 505 16.81 39.03 10.21
N ARG A 506 17.43 37.90 10.54
CA ARG A 506 18.09 37.02 9.58
C ARG A 506 17.91 35.57 9.98
N VAL A 507 17.39 34.78 9.08
CA VAL A 507 17.15 33.35 9.25
C VAL A 507 17.99 32.57 8.23
N LEU A 508 18.80 31.64 8.74
CA LEU A 508 19.65 30.77 7.91
C LEU A 508 19.00 29.39 7.76
N SER A 509 18.86 28.88 6.53
CA SER A 509 18.35 27.54 6.29
C SER A 509 19.22 26.47 6.96
N PHE A 510 18.57 25.50 7.64
CA PHE A 510 19.28 24.52 8.45
C PHE A 510 18.82 23.08 8.23
N CYS A 511 17.52 22.80 8.25
CA CYS A 511 17.03 21.46 8.07
C CYS A 511 15.62 21.42 7.45
N ARG A 512 15.19 20.21 7.09
CA ARG A 512 13.87 19.96 6.52
C ARG A 512 13.23 18.75 7.18
N PHE A 513 12.03 18.86 7.73
CA PHE A 513 11.28 17.74 8.24
C PHE A 513 10.04 17.44 7.37
N GLY A 514 9.72 16.16 7.20
CA GLY A 514 8.53 15.68 6.46
C GLY A 514 7.72 14.64 7.23
N THR A 515 8.09 14.39 8.49
CA THR A 515 7.49 13.36 9.35
C THR A 515 7.32 13.87 10.79
N GLY A 516 6.46 13.23 11.57
CA GLY A 516 6.22 13.53 12.97
C GLY A 516 4.93 14.30 13.22
N PHE A 517 4.47 15.12 12.30
CA PHE A 517 3.25 15.92 12.42
C PHE A 517 1.99 15.13 12.04
N THR A 518 0.88 15.52 12.64
CA THR A 518 -0.46 15.01 12.33
C THR A 518 -1.09 15.82 11.21
N MET A 519 -2.21 15.32 10.66
CA MET A 519 -3.01 16.06 9.68
C MET A 519 -3.48 17.41 10.23
N LYS A 520 -3.84 17.48 11.53
CA LYS A 520 -4.27 18.71 12.19
C LYS A 520 -3.13 19.73 12.25
N GLU A 521 -1.95 19.33 12.71
CA GLU A 521 -0.77 20.18 12.78
C GLU A 521 -0.31 20.64 11.38
N SER A 522 -0.40 19.77 10.38
CA SER A 522 -0.12 20.16 9.00
C SER A 522 -1.14 21.16 8.43
N GLU A 523 -2.40 21.07 8.81
CA GLU A 523 -3.42 22.04 8.42
C GLU A 523 -3.24 23.37 9.18
N GLU A 524 -2.87 23.32 10.44
CA GLU A 524 -2.51 24.49 11.26
C GLU A 524 -1.33 25.25 10.66
N LEU A 525 -0.22 24.57 10.36
CA LEU A 525 0.93 25.18 9.68
C LEU A 525 0.57 25.77 8.30
N LYS A 526 -0.31 25.11 7.54
CA LYS A 526 -0.74 25.61 6.24
C LYS A 526 -1.66 26.82 6.34
N SER A 527 -2.42 26.94 7.43
CA SER A 527 -3.36 28.03 7.65
C SER A 527 -2.72 29.33 8.12
N LEU A 528 -1.41 29.32 8.42
CA LEU A 528 -0.68 30.55 8.79
C LEU A 528 -0.79 31.57 7.65
N GLU A 529 -1.09 32.79 8.02
CA GLU A 529 -1.17 33.91 7.08
C GLU A 529 0.23 34.40 6.71
N GLY A 530 0.49 34.58 5.42
CA GLY A 530 1.78 35.11 4.95
C GLY A 530 2.63 34.11 4.17
N TRP A 531 2.12 32.92 3.82
CA TRP A 531 2.79 32.05 2.88
C TRP A 531 2.83 32.66 1.46
N GLU A 532 4.04 32.85 0.94
CA GLU A 532 4.29 33.38 -0.39
C GLU A 532 5.17 32.41 -1.21
N PRO A 533 4.97 32.31 -2.55
CA PRO A 533 5.89 31.57 -3.39
C PRO A 533 7.31 32.15 -3.34
N LEU A 534 8.32 31.30 -3.21
CA LEU A 534 9.70 31.73 -3.30
C LEU A 534 10.07 32.02 -4.76
N ASP A 535 10.44 33.26 -5.06
CA ASP A 535 11.15 33.58 -6.30
C ASP A 535 12.65 33.23 -6.15
N PRO A 536 13.16 32.25 -6.90
CA PRO A 536 14.57 31.84 -6.82
C PRO A 536 15.58 32.97 -7.14
N ASN A 537 15.13 33.99 -7.86
CA ASN A 537 15.95 35.14 -8.29
C ASN A 537 15.86 36.33 -7.34
N ARG A 538 14.86 36.35 -6.45
CA ARG A 538 14.62 37.44 -5.50
C ARG A 538 14.39 36.90 -4.09
N ILE A 539 15.49 36.53 -3.43
CA ILE A 539 15.45 36.07 -2.05
C ILE A 539 15.29 37.26 -1.13
N PRO A 540 14.34 37.25 -0.17
CA PRO A 540 14.15 38.32 0.78
C PRO A 540 15.37 38.54 1.66
N ASP A 541 15.65 39.79 2.05
CA ASP A 541 16.82 40.16 2.86
C ASP A 541 16.93 39.47 4.23
N TRP A 542 15.76 39.06 4.78
CA TRP A 542 15.70 38.34 6.06
C TRP A 542 16.07 36.86 5.95
N LEU A 543 16.21 36.31 4.72
CA LEU A 543 16.41 34.87 4.49
C LEU A 543 17.75 34.58 3.80
N GLU A 544 18.59 33.76 4.44
CA GLU A 544 19.75 33.17 3.81
C GLU A 544 19.50 31.70 3.56
N ILE A 545 19.62 31.28 2.30
CA ILE A 545 19.25 29.97 1.85
C ILE A 545 20.35 29.33 0.99
N GLY A 546 20.59 28.04 1.17
CA GLY A 546 21.53 27.26 0.39
C GLY A 546 20.98 26.81 -0.96
N ARG A 547 21.47 25.67 -1.44
CA ARG A 547 21.01 25.07 -2.70
C ARG A 547 19.62 24.49 -2.60
N ASP A 548 19.22 23.94 -1.43
CA ASP A 548 17.89 23.43 -1.18
C ASP A 548 16.92 24.59 -0.93
N LYS A 549 16.00 24.81 -1.87
CA LYS A 549 15.05 25.93 -1.85
C LYS A 549 13.62 25.39 -1.68
N PRO A 550 12.81 25.93 -0.76
CA PRO A 550 11.41 25.55 -0.61
C PRO A 550 10.53 26.17 -1.70
N HIS A 551 9.33 25.62 -1.90
CA HIS A 551 8.35 26.19 -2.85
C HIS A 551 7.66 27.44 -2.30
N MET A 552 7.44 27.49 -1.00
CA MET A 552 6.76 28.60 -0.31
C MET A 552 7.62 29.04 0.85
N ILE A 553 7.57 30.33 1.14
CA ILE A 553 8.23 30.93 2.31
C ILE A 553 7.22 31.73 3.13
N ILE A 554 7.55 31.92 4.40
CA ILE A 554 6.78 32.76 5.33
C ILE A 554 7.76 33.60 6.16
N PRO A 555 7.53 34.93 6.32
CA PRO A 555 8.37 35.76 7.17
C PRO A 555 8.39 35.30 8.64
N PRO A 556 9.52 35.40 9.34
CA PRO A 556 9.66 34.93 10.71
C PRO A 556 8.60 35.45 11.68
N GLU A 557 8.19 36.72 11.53
CA GLU A 557 7.20 37.36 12.38
C GLU A 557 5.77 36.79 12.22
N LYS A 558 5.49 36.17 11.05
CA LYS A 558 4.22 35.52 10.77
C LYS A 558 4.29 34.00 10.92
N SER A 559 5.45 33.52 11.30
CA SER A 559 5.72 32.08 11.39
C SER A 559 5.60 31.56 12.82
N VAL A 560 5.91 30.30 12.98
CA VAL A 560 5.88 29.57 14.25
C VAL A 560 7.21 28.88 14.49
N VAL A 561 7.50 28.63 15.76
CA VAL A 561 8.61 27.79 16.16
C VAL A 561 8.15 26.34 16.30
N ALA A 562 8.90 25.45 15.69
CA ALA A 562 8.67 24.01 15.77
C ALA A 562 9.78 23.35 16.59
N GLN A 563 9.41 22.48 17.51
CA GLN A 563 10.34 21.59 18.17
C GLN A 563 10.64 20.42 17.26
N VAL A 564 11.91 20.30 16.87
CA VAL A 564 12.39 19.27 15.94
C VAL A 564 13.41 18.41 16.65
N ARG A 565 13.16 17.11 16.69
CA ARG A 565 14.08 16.12 17.22
C ARG A 565 14.96 15.56 16.12
N ALA A 566 16.23 15.36 16.42
CA ALA A 566 17.15 14.71 15.51
C ALA A 566 18.22 13.92 16.28
N SER A 567 18.92 13.07 15.55
CA SER A 567 19.99 12.23 16.12
C SER A 567 21.34 12.94 16.13
N GLU A 568 21.60 13.77 15.13
CA GLU A 568 22.93 14.32 14.89
C GLU A 568 22.88 15.59 14.03
N ILE A 569 23.83 16.51 14.26
CA ILE A 569 24.12 17.64 13.38
C ILE A 569 25.27 17.23 12.44
N VAL A 570 24.98 17.15 11.15
CA VAL A 570 25.93 16.70 10.12
C VAL A 570 26.25 17.83 9.14
N PRO A 571 27.46 17.84 8.53
CA PRO A 571 27.80 18.80 7.48
C PRO A 571 26.88 18.62 6.26
N ALA A 572 26.39 19.72 5.68
CA ALA A 572 25.53 19.72 4.50
C ALA A 572 25.62 21.05 3.73
N ILE A 573 26.24 21.04 2.59
CA ILE A 573 26.47 22.21 1.71
C ILE A 573 25.18 22.75 1.06
N ASP A 574 24.08 22.01 1.17
CA ASP A 574 22.80 22.40 0.60
C ASP A 574 22.05 23.45 1.45
N TYR A 575 22.51 23.71 2.67
CA TYR A 575 21.92 24.66 3.61
C TYR A 575 22.88 25.83 3.89
N ALA A 576 22.32 27.00 4.18
CA ALA A 576 23.13 28.21 4.47
C ALA A 576 24.05 28.07 5.69
N THR A 577 23.64 27.29 6.68
CA THR A 577 24.44 26.96 7.85
C THR A 577 25.62 26.03 7.56
N ASN A 578 25.73 25.43 6.38
CA ASN A 578 26.63 24.33 6.02
C ASN A 578 26.46 23.07 6.89
N PHE A 579 25.38 23.02 7.65
CA PHE A 579 24.99 21.90 8.49
C PHE A 579 23.51 21.58 8.31
N THR A 580 23.13 20.37 8.68
CA THR A 580 21.72 19.93 8.76
C THR A 580 21.54 18.91 9.87
N LEU A 581 20.30 18.54 10.13
CA LEU A 581 19.94 17.50 11.09
C LEU A 581 19.82 16.15 10.39
N ARG A 582 20.41 15.12 10.99
CA ARG A 582 20.21 13.73 10.55
C ARG A 582 18.90 13.21 11.12
N PHE A 583 17.99 12.75 10.24
CA PHE A 583 16.66 12.25 10.56
C PHE A 583 15.77 13.22 11.34
N PRO A 584 15.62 14.46 10.88
CA PRO A 584 14.81 15.48 11.58
C PRO A 584 13.34 15.05 11.60
N ARG A 585 12.73 15.18 12.77
CA ARG A 585 11.34 14.81 13.02
C ARG A 585 10.64 15.90 13.81
N PHE A 586 9.47 16.28 13.36
CA PHE A 586 8.61 17.20 14.09
C PHE A 586 8.07 16.53 15.36
N GLU A 587 8.19 17.21 16.50
CA GLU A 587 7.65 16.79 17.78
C GLU A 587 6.38 17.57 18.16
N LYS A 588 6.44 18.88 18.14
CA LYS A 588 5.30 19.77 18.43
C LYS A 588 5.56 21.19 17.96
N LEU A 589 4.48 21.96 17.83
CA LEU A 589 4.58 23.43 17.75
C LEU A 589 4.91 24.02 19.13
N ARG A 590 5.60 25.15 19.15
CA ARG A 590 5.98 25.93 20.34
C ARG A 590 5.27 27.28 20.32
N PRO A 591 3.96 27.33 20.64
CA PRO A 591 3.20 28.59 20.68
C PRO A 591 3.66 29.51 21.81
N ASP A 592 4.42 28.95 22.75
CA ASP A 592 5.07 29.65 23.84
C ASP A 592 6.37 30.39 23.44
N LYS A 593 6.83 30.21 22.20
CA LYS A 593 8.06 30.83 21.66
C LYS A 593 7.77 31.52 20.33
N ASP A 594 8.38 32.69 20.21
CA ASP A 594 8.45 33.43 18.94
C ASP A 594 9.79 33.15 18.23
N TRP A 595 9.94 33.67 17.03
CA TRP A 595 11.17 33.52 16.23
C TRP A 595 12.42 34.04 16.94
N SER A 596 12.31 35.07 17.82
CA SER A 596 13.42 35.67 18.53
C SER A 596 13.96 34.80 19.67
N SER A 597 13.14 33.88 20.16
CA SER A 597 13.48 32.89 21.20
C SER A 597 13.82 31.51 20.62
N ALA A 598 13.81 31.36 19.28
CA ALA A 598 14.26 30.18 18.62
C ALA A 598 15.77 29.98 18.68
N THR A 599 16.23 28.74 18.49
CA THR A 599 17.65 28.38 18.50
C THR A 599 18.44 29.24 17.50
N SER A 600 19.51 29.86 17.96
CA SER A 600 20.43 30.66 17.14
C SER A 600 21.53 29.78 16.50
N LEU A 601 22.18 30.31 15.46
CA LEU A 601 23.37 29.71 14.88
C LEU A 601 24.47 29.47 15.90
N LYS A 602 24.68 30.43 16.79
CA LYS A 602 25.71 30.39 17.85
C LYS A 602 25.42 29.27 18.86
N GLU A 603 24.17 29.13 19.30
CA GLU A 603 23.73 28.05 20.20
C GLU A 603 23.90 26.70 19.54
N MET A 604 23.51 26.56 18.27
CA MET A 604 23.69 25.33 17.51
C MET A 604 25.17 24.97 17.36
N MET A 605 26.03 25.93 17.04
CA MET A 605 27.49 25.70 16.94
C MET A 605 28.11 25.34 18.29
N HIS A 606 27.65 25.93 19.40
CA HIS A 606 28.06 25.56 20.75
C HIS A 606 27.62 24.13 21.08
N LEU A 607 26.34 23.81 20.87
CA LEU A 607 25.80 22.45 21.04
C LEU A 607 26.59 21.41 20.22
N ARG A 608 26.86 21.73 18.94
CA ARG A 608 27.68 20.86 18.08
C ARG A 608 29.09 20.67 18.63
N LYS A 609 29.73 21.70 19.15
CA LYS A 609 31.08 21.61 19.69
C LYS A 609 31.12 20.79 20.99
N GLU A 610 30.22 21.05 21.92
CA GLU A 610 30.12 20.33 23.19
C GLU A 610 29.77 18.85 22.99
N SER A 611 28.82 18.57 22.13
CA SER A 611 28.32 17.22 21.88
C SER A 611 29.07 16.51 20.76
N SER A 612 30.10 17.11 20.16
CA SER A 612 30.75 16.60 18.93
C SER A 612 29.76 16.31 17.80
N GLY A 613 28.68 17.10 17.71
CA GLY A 613 27.59 16.96 16.76
C GLY A 613 26.50 15.98 17.16
N ARG A 614 26.63 15.29 18.29
CA ARG A 614 25.60 14.34 18.78
C ARG A 614 24.53 15.10 19.57
N LEU A 615 23.29 14.85 19.19
CA LEU A 615 22.10 15.32 19.96
C LEU A 615 21.57 14.21 20.91
N GLN A 616 22.32 13.12 21.05
CA GLN A 616 22.00 11.98 21.92
C GLN A 616 23.06 11.85 22.98
N SER A 617 22.94 12.57 24.07
CA SER A 617 23.92 12.58 25.16
C SER A 617 23.55 11.67 26.32
N LYS A 618 22.33 11.14 26.35
CA LYS A 618 21.87 10.26 27.44
C LYS A 618 22.22 8.81 27.15
N LYS A 619 22.72 8.12 28.20
CA LYS A 619 22.87 6.67 28.20
C LYS A 619 21.51 6.01 27.95
N VAL A 620 21.45 5.05 27.05
CA VAL A 620 20.23 4.28 26.80
C VAL A 620 19.88 3.48 28.04
N THR A 621 18.65 3.63 28.54
CA THR A 621 18.14 2.87 29.68
C THR A 621 17.11 1.85 29.22
N GLU A 622 16.83 0.83 30.06
CA GLU A 622 15.77 -0.15 29.77
C GLU A 622 14.41 0.53 29.59
N ASP A 623 14.13 1.60 30.36
CA ASP A 623 12.91 2.37 30.25
C ASP A 623 12.81 3.07 28.89
N ASP A 624 13.91 3.55 28.35
CA ASP A 624 13.96 4.14 27.00
C ASP A 624 13.59 3.13 25.93
N LEU A 625 14.07 1.91 26.05
CA LEU A 625 13.72 0.81 25.15
C LEU A 625 12.26 0.34 25.32
N MET A 626 11.74 0.36 26.54
CA MET A 626 10.35 0.00 26.84
C MET A 626 9.32 1.01 26.35
N THR A 627 9.68 2.27 26.21
CA THR A 627 8.80 3.33 25.69
C THR A 627 8.69 3.34 24.17
N THR A 628 9.47 2.54 23.46
CA THR A 628 9.41 2.42 21.99
C THR A 628 8.22 1.63 21.49
N SER A 629 7.06 2.21 21.43
CA SER A 629 5.97 1.66 20.64
C SER A 629 5.19 2.76 19.91
N ARG A 630 5.86 3.34 18.90
CA ARG A 630 5.15 4.10 17.87
C ARG A 630 5.39 3.50 16.50
N SER A 631 4.91 2.28 16.27
CA SER A 631 4.31 2.00 14.98
C SER A 631 2.89 2.57 15.05
N THR A 632 2.66 3.74 14.45
CA THR A 632 1.36 4.27 13.97
C THR A 632 0.13 4.21 14.90
N LYS A 633 0.29 4.02 16.22
CA LYS A 633 -0.80 4.23 17.19
C LYS A 633 -0.28 5.16 18.28
N ARG A 634 -0.74 6.41 18.28
CA ARG A 634 -0.59 7.32 19.42
C ARG A 634 -0.94 6.57 20.70
N LYS A 635 0.05 6.23 21.52
CA LYS A 635 -0.20 5.92 22.92
C LYS A 635 -0.54 7.20 23.63
N ILE A 636 -1.72 7.24 24.20
CA ILE A 636 -2.10 8.16 25.26
C ILE A 636 -1.12 7.92 26.40
N ARG A 637 -0.32 8.92 26.76
CA ARG A 637 0.52 8.92 27.95
C ARG A 637 -0.37 8.63 29.16
N ALA A 638 -0.01 7.63 29.96
CA ALA A 638 -0.49 7.52 31.33
C ALA A 638 -0.08 8.81 32.08
N PRO A 639 -0.97 9.43 32.84
CA PRO A 639 -0.67 10.68 33.47
C PRO A 639 0.38 10.50 34.56
N GLN A 640 1.60 10.97 34.32
CA GLN A 640 2.44 11.40 35.44
C GLN A 640 1.65 12.46 36.19
N ARG A 641 1.61 12.33 37.51
CA ARG A 641 1.07 13.36 38.44
C ARG A 641 1.82 14.67 38.17
N VAL A 642 1.34 15.44 37.23
CA VAL A 642 1.74 16.82 37.03
C VAL A 642 0.72 17.66 37.73
N ARG A 643 1.21 18.58 38.51
CA ARG A 643 0.46 19.69 39.14
C ARG A 643 -0.54 20.23 38.12
N ARG A 644 -1.80 20.36 38.53
CA ARG A 644 -2.89 20.98 37.79
C ARG A 644 -2.42 22.27 37.12
N SER A 645 -2.32 22.25 35.80
CA SER A 645 -2.29 23.46 35.01
C SER A 645 -3.67 23.61 34.37
N THR A 646 -4.11 24.82 34.32
CA THR A 646 -5.42 25.38 33.96
C THR A 646 -5.92 25.05 32.53
N LEU A 647 -5.25 24.14 31.80
CA LEU A 647 -5.63 23.72 30.43
C LEU A 647 -6.62 22.55 30.37
N LEU A 648 -7.01 21.99 31.51
CA LEU A 648 -8.02 20.92 31.58
C LEU A 648 -9.46 21.44 31.53
N GLU A 649 -9.67 22.75 31.65
CA GLU A 649 -11.00 23.35 31.62
C GLU A 649 -11.56 23.55 30.21
N THR A 650 -10.76 23.48 29.16
CA THR A 650 -11.20 23.72 27.78
C THR A 650 -11.74 22.45 27.05
N TYR A 651 -11.58 21.27 27.64
CA TYR A 651 -12.07 20.01 27.09
C TYR A 651 -13.03 19.23 28.00
N THR A 652 -13.35 19.71 29.16
CA THR A 652 -14.55 19.28 29.89
C THR A 652 -15.75 19.96 29.26
N SER A 653 -16.71 19.15 28.78
CA SER A 653 -17.99 19.65 28.34
C SER A 653 -18.49 20.76 29.26
N GLN A 654 -18.96 21.87 28.72
CA GLN A 654 -19.63 22.96 29.39
C GLN A 654 -20.97 22.54 29.99
N SER A 655 -21.04 21.43 30.69
CA SER A 655 -22.17 21.07 31.51
C SER A 655 -21.82 21.46 32.94
N GLY A 656 -22.29 22.62 33.38
CA GLY A 656 -22.33 23.01 34.77
C GLY A 656 -22.95 21.93 35.65
N PRO A 657 -23.06 22.13 36.98
CA PRO A 657 -23.68 21.16 37.87
C PRO A 657 -25.08 20.86 37.36
N VAL A 658 -25.31 19.64 36.86
CA VAL A 658 -26.57 19.20 36.31
C VAL A 658 -27.38 18.65 37.47
N GLU A 659 -28.57 19.17 37.66
CA GLU A 659 -29.51 18.67 38.65
C GLU A 659 -30.01 17.27 38.26
N LYS A 660 -29.88 16.30 39.19
CA LYS A 660 -30.28 14.91 38.92
C LYS A 660 -31.79 14.81 38.98
N LYS A 661 -32.41 14.48 37.84
CA LYS A 661 -33.88 14.32 37.72
C LYS A 661 -34.34 12.91 38.10
N SER A 662 -33.50 11.90 37.86
CA SER A 662 -33.82 10.51 38.16
C SER A 662 -32.57 9.66 38.43
N ARG A 663 -32.78 8.38 38.77
CA ARG A 663 -31.74 7.39 39.04
C ARG A 663 -31.75 6.22 38.05
N ILE A 664 -32.30 6.40 36.86
CA ILE A 664 -32.51 5.33 35.85
C ILE A 664 -31.21 4.69 35.45
N PHE A 665 -30.15 5.48 35.27
CA PHE A 665 -28.84 5.01 34.80
C PHE A 665 -27.77 4.92 35.90
N ILE A 666 -28.18 4.80 37.16
CA ILE A 666 -27.26 4.68 38.28
C ILE A 666 -26.31 3.48 38.07
N HIS A 667 -25.02 3.64 38.31
CA HIS A 667 -23.96 2.66 38.08
C HIS A 667 -23.77 2.22 36.62
N LYS A 668 -24.38 2.90 35.64
CA LYS A 668 -24.14 2.66 34.22
C LYS A 668 -23.15 3.67 33.66
N LYS A 669 -22.19 3.19 32.89
CA LYS A 669 -21.12 3.96 32.25
C LYS A 669 -21.39 4.04 30.76
N PHE A 670 -21.27 5.23 30.19
CA PHE A 670 -21.59 5.46 28.78
C PHE A 670 -20.41 6.07 28.02
N TYR A 671 -20.27 5.66 26.76
CA TYR A 671 -19.42 6.32 25.81
C TYR A 671 -20.25 6.71 24.58
N VAL A 672 -20.46 8.03 24.41
CA VAL A 672 -21.38 8.55 23.38
C VAL A 672 -20.57 8.95 22.12
N MET A 673 -20.88 8.31 21.01
CA MET A 673 -20.28 8.53 19.70
C MET A 673 -21.34 8.89 18.64
N VAL A 674 -22.21 9.81 19.01
CA VAL A 674 -23.26 10.33 18.13
C VAL A 674 -22.85 11.72 17.65
N THR A 675 -23.04 12.02 16.39
CA THR A 675 -22.86 13.35 15.82
C THR A 675 -24.16 14.15 15.98
N LYS A 676 -25.25 13.58 15.52
CA LYS A 676 -26.61 14.14 15.64
C LYS A 676 -27.62 13.01 15.53
N TYR A 677 -28.51 12.89 16.51
CA TYR A 677 -29.63 11.95 16.50
C TYR A 677 -30.92 12.70 16.66
N LYS A 678 -31.80 12.66 15.64
CA LYS A 678 -33.01 13.51 15.56
C LYS A 678 -32.66 14.99 15.80
N THR A 679 -33.15 15.58 16.91
CA THR A 679 -32.81 16.94 17.34
C THR A 679 -31.68 17.00 18.36
N PHE A 680 -31.21 15.85 18.88
CA PHE A 680 -30.22 15.77 19.95
C PHE A 680 -28.78 15.74 19.41
N THR A 681 -27.94 16.56 20.01
CA THR A 681 -26.47 16.52 19.80
C THR A 681 -25.85 15.55 20.80
N LYS A 682 -24.53 15.27 20.60
CA LYS A 682 -23.73 14.51 21.57
C LYS A 682 -23.85 15.10 22.98
N ALA A 683 -23.76 16.42 23.11
CA ALA A 683 -23.81 17.12 24.39
C ALA A 683 -25.22 16.99 25.07
N ASP A 684 -26.28 16.96 24.27
CA ASP A 684 -27.63 16.74 24.80
C ASP A 684 -27.78 15.33 25.34
N LEU A 685 -27.31 14.32 24.65
CA LEU A 685 -27.35 12.93 25.12
C LEU A 685 -26.48 12.73 26.37
N GLU A 686 -25.29 13.32 26.43
CA GLU A 686 -24.45 13.29 27.63
C GLU A 686 -25.10 13.97 28.81
N ARG A 687 -25.83 15.10 28.59
CA ARG A 687 -26.61 15.77 29.60
C ARG A 687 -27.78 14.91 30.10
N MET A 688 -28.56 14.29 29.17
CA MET A 688 -29.65 13.39 29.50
C MET A 688 -29.19 12.19 30.35
N ILE A 689 -28.06 11.61 30.02
CA ILE A 689 -27.42 10.52 30.80
C ILE A 689 -27.13 11.02 32.22
N LYS A 690 -26.52 12.19 32.38
CA LYS A 690 -26.11 12.76 33.66
C LYS A 690 -27.32 13.17 34.53
N GLU A 691 -28.34 13.79 33.95
CA GLU A 691 -29.59 14.13 34.59
C GLU A 691 -30.30 12.88 35.16
N ASN A 692 -30.10 11.72 34.54
CA ASN A 692 -30.70 10.46 34.93
C ASN A 692 -29.79 9.52 35.72
N GLY A 693 -28.68 10.06 36.27
CA GLY A 693 -27.81 9.38 37.21
C GLY A 693 -26.70 8.50 36.60
N GLY A 694 -26.53 8.54 35.28
CA GLY A 694 -25.44 7.83 34.57
C GLY A 694 -24.14 8.60 34.57
N GLU A 695 -23.04 7.90 34.29
CA GLU A 695 -21.69 8.45 34.08
C GLU A 695 -21.30 8.29 32.64
N PHE A 696 -20.69 9.34 32.03
CA PHE A 696 -20.17 9.20 30.70
C PHE A 696 -18.64 9.44 30.62
N PHE A 697 -18.01 8.76 29.69
CA PHE A 697 -16.58 8.81 29.45
C PHE A 697 -16.29 9.33 28.03
N GLN A 698 -15.17 10.04 27.87
CA GLN A 698 -14.73 10.54 26.56
C GLN A 698 -13.88 9.50 25.78
N HIS A 699 -13.55 8.38 26.40
CA HIS A 699 -12.82 7.29 25.79
C HIS A 699 -13.37 5.93 26.26
N PRO A 700 -13.49 4.92 25.38
CA PRO A 700 -13.82 3.58 25.79
C PRO A 700 -12.66 3.02 26.61
N ASP A 701 -12.96 2.65 27.87
CA ASP A 701 -12.02 1.87 28.68
C ASP A 701 -12.42 0.39 28.64
N ALA A 702 -11.56 -0.51 29.09
CA ALA A 702 -11.82 -1.94 29.15
C ALA A 702 -12.85 -2.36 30.21
N SER A 703 -13.68 -1.45 30.70
CA SER A 703 -14.68 -1.72 31.72
C SER A 703 -15.78 -2.64 31.15
N PRO A 704 -16.10 -3.76 31.76
CA PRO A 704 -17.07 -4.72 31.22
C PRO A 704 -18.51 -4.19 31.16
N ASN A 705 -18.81 -3.06 31.81
CA ASN A 705 -20.15 -2.45 31.90
C ASN A 705 -20.24 -1.11 31.13
N LEU A 706 -19.48 -0.93 30.07
CA LEU A 706 -19.50 0.28 29.25
C LEU A 706 -20.54 0.17 28.13
N TYR A 707 -21.54 1.04 28.13
CA TYR A 707 -22.54 1.17 27.08
C TYR A 707 -22.03 2.13 25.99
N ILE A 708 -21.73 1.61 24.79
CA ILE A 708 -21.30 2.44 23.67
C ILE A 708 -22.54 2.84 22.87
N ILE A 709 -22.80 4.14 22.80
CA ILE A 709 -23.94 4.70 22.09
C ILE A 709 -23.51 5.29 20.75
N ALA A 710 -24.11 4.82 19.65
CA ALA A 710 -23.83 5.30 18.30
C ALA A 710 -25.10 5.35 17.45
N GLU A 711 -25.14 6.26 16.49
CA GLU A 711 -26.27 6.42 15.55
C GLU A 711 -26.20 5.47 14.36
N SER A 712 -25.00 5.02 13.99
CA SER A 712 -24.76 4.09 12.87
C SER A 712 -23.38 3.48 12.96
N LEU A 713 -23.16 2.39 12.21
CA LEU A 713 -21.84 1.73 12.08
C LEU A 713 -20.93 2.39 11.03
N SER A 714 -21.35 3.47 10.40
CA SER A 714 -20.61 4.13 9.31
C SER A 714 -19.34 4.85 9.78
N ASN A 715 -19.27 5.25 11.05
CA ASN A 715 -18.14 5.97 11.63
C ASN A 715 -16.92 5.05 11.74
N PHE A 716 -15.74 5.56 11.30
CA PHE A 716 -14.48 4.81 11.32
C PHE A 716 -14.09 4.30 12.72
N ARG A 717 -14.33 5.08 13.78
CA ARG A 717 -14.03 4.67 15.16
C ARG A 717 -14.94 3.57 15.65
N ILE A 718 -16.22 3.64 15.26
CA ILE A 718 -17.22 2.61 15.58
C ILE A 718 -16.85 1.31 14.87
N ARG A 719 -16.50 1.34 13.58
CA ARG A 719 -16.05 0.14 12.86
C ARG A 719 -14.85 -0.54 13.52
N LYS A 720 -13.93 0.25 14.08
CA LYS A 720 -12.81 -0.33 14.85
C LYS A 720 -13.22 -0.99 16.15
N LEU A 721 -14.25 -0.48 16.81
CA LEU A 721 -14.82 -1.11 18.01
C LEU A 721 -15.55 -2.41 17.65
N VAL A 722 -16.24 -2.43 16.53
CA VAL A 722 -16.85 -3.65 15.95
C VAL A 722 -15.80 -4.69 15.58
N GLU A 723 -14.72 -4.27 14.88
CA GLU A 723 -13.58 -5.17 14.54
C GLU A 723 -12.89 -5.74 15.78
N ALA A 724 -12.87 -5.00 16.88
CA ALA A 724 -12.28 -5.46 18.14
C ALA A 724 -13.19 -6.45 18.88
N GLY A 725 -14.51 -6.42 18.66
CA GLY A 725 -15.47 -7.38 19.21
C GLY A 725 -15.65 -7.38 20.73
N HIS A 726 -15.19 -6.35 21.45
CA HIS A 726 -15.15 -6.35 22.91
C HIS A 726 -16.35 -5.67 23.58
N HIS A 727 -17.14 -4.91 22.84
CA HIS A 727 -18.21 -4.09 23.37
C HIS A 727 -19.43 -4.12 22.47
N ASP A 728 -20.62 -4.16 23.08
CA ASP A 728 -21.88 -3.97 22.39
C ASP A 728 -22.04 -2.51 21.98
N ILE A 729 -22.68 -2.27 20.83
CA ILE A 729 -22.97 -0.92 20.33
C ILE A 729 -24.47 -0.73 20.25
N ILE A 730 -24.95 0.28 20.97
CA ILE A 730 -26.35 0.51 21.24
C ILE A 730 -26.82 1.79 20.53
N HIS A 731 -27.97 1.74 19.94
CA HIS A 731 -28.59 2.89 19.29
C HIS A 731 -29.14 3.91 20.32
N PRO A 732 -29.03 5.24 20.08
CA PRO A 732 -29.47 6.28 21.02
C PRO A 732 -30.94 6.20 21.43
N ARG A 733 -31.80 5.58 20.64
CA ARG A 733 -33.19 5.29 20.93
C ARG A 733 -33.39 4.60 22.30
N TRP A 734 -32.44 3.73 22.69
CA TRP A 734 -32.49 3.06 23.99
C TRP A 734 -32.46 4.05 25.17
N ILE A 735 -31.71 5.14 25.07
CA ILE A 735 -31.67 6.20 26.10
C ILE A 735 -33.02 6.92 26.16
N GLU A 736 -33.56 7.29 24.99
CA GLU A 736 -34.83 7.99 24.88
C GLU A 736 -35.98 7.16 25.45
N ASP A 737 -36.09 5.92 25.05
CA ASP A 737 -37.16 5.00 25.51
C ASP A 737 -37.02 4.66 27.01
N SER A 738 -35.77 4.49 27.51
CA SER A 738 -35.53 4.28 28.94
C SER A 738 -35.92 5.48 29.79
N ILE A 739 -35.70 6.69 29.32
CA ILE A 739 -36.12 7.92 30.03
C ILE A 739 -37.63 8.06 29.97
N SER A 740 -38.29 7.83 28.84
CA SER A 740 -39.73 7.93 28.68
C SER A 740 -40.48 6.92 29.54
N THR A 741 -39.97 5.73 29.74
CA THR A 741 -40.54 4.68 30.58
C THR A 741 -40.10 4.76 32.05
N HIS A 742 -39.33 5.76 32.44
CA HIS A 742 -38.78 5.94 33.78
C HIS A 742 -38.04 4.73 34.37
N ARG A 743 -37.51 3.83 33.51
CA ARG A 743 -36.73 2.64 33.89
C ARG A 743 -35.67 2.32 32.81
N ALA A 744 -34.55 1.77 33.25
CA ALA A 744 -33.58 1.24 32.28
C ALA A 744 -34.18 -0.02 31.63
N ILE A 745 -34.54 0.09 30.36
CA ILE A 745 -35.10 -1.00 29.57
C ILE A 745 -34.05 -2.10 29.38
N PRO A 746 -34.36 -3.39 29.53
CA PRO A 746 -33.46 -4.46 29.17
C PRO A 746 -33.01 -4.33 27.72
N LEU A 747 -31.71 -4.65 27.45
CA LEU A 747 -31.21 -4.66 26.07
C LEU A 747 -31.94 -5.72 25.25
N SER A 748 -32.31 -5.37 24.05
CA SER A 748 -32.96 -6.24 23.09
C SER A 748 -32.41 -5.95 21.67
N PRO A 749 -32.52 -6.87 20.72
CA PRO A 749 -31.97 -6.70 19.37
C PRO A 749 -32.36 -5.40 18.67
N ARG A 750 -33.56 -4.87 18.91
CA ARG A 750 -34.05 -3.61 18.32
C ARG A 750 -33.23 -2.35 18.68
N TYR A 751 -32.45 -2.41 19.76
CA TYR A 751 -31.60 -1.31 20.19
C TYR A 751 -30.12 -1.53 19.82
N MET A 752 -29.78 -2.69 19.28
CA MET A 752 -28.37 -3.06 19.04
C MET A 752 -27.96 -2.77 17.61
N LEU A 753 -26.84 -2.09 17.44
CA LEU A 753 -26.17 -1.93 16.16
C LEU A 753 -25.08 -2.99 15.95
N PHE A 754 -24.51 -3.46 17.07
CA PHE A 754 -23.55 -4.55 17.08
C PHE A 754 -23.63 -5.25 18.45
N ILE A 755 -23.53 -6.57 18.44
CA ILE A 755 -23.54 -7.40 19.64
C ILE A 755 -22.27 -8.26 19.68
N THR A 756 -21.71 -8.44 20.87
CA THR A 756 -20.63 -9.37 21.15
C THR A 756 -21.14 -10.81 21.15
N ASP A 757 -20.25 -11.79 20.99
CA ASP A 757 -20.62 -13.21 21.07
C ASP A 757 -21.30 -13.57 22.41
N ALA A 758 -20.86 -12.92 23.50
CA ALA A 758 -21.44 -13.13 24.82
C ALA A 758 -22.90 -12.64 24.89
N THR A 759 -23.19 -11.45 24.36
CA THR A 759 -24.53 -10.89 24.30
C THR A 759 -25.43 -11.65 23.30
N SER A 760 -24.87 -12.12 22.19
CA SER A 760 -25.56 -12.99 21.24
C SER A 760 -26.01 -14.30 21.88
N LEU A 761 -25.15 -14.92 22.67
CA LEU A 761 -25.50 -16.14 23.42
C LEU A 761 -26.57 -15.87 24.49
N GLU A 762 -26.55 -14.70 25.13
CA GLU A 762 -27.60 -14.30 26.08
C GLU A 762 -28.96 -14.08 25.40
N PHE A 763 -28.94 -13.41 24.24
CA PHE A 763 -30.17 -13.18 23.47
C PHE A 763 -30.78 -14.48 22.95
N SER A 764 -29.96 -15.42 22.48
CA SER A 764 -30.43 -16.73 21.96
C SER A 764 -31.21 -17.56 22.98
N LYS A 765 -31.03 -17.28 24.27
CA LYS A 765 -31.77 -17.96 25.36
C LYS A 765 -33.17 -17.39 25.60
N ARG A 766 -33.40 -16.13 25.17
CA ARG A 766 -34.62 -15.37 25.45
C ARG A 766 -35.41 -14.93 24.24
N MET A 767 -34.77 -14.95 23.08
CA MET A 767 -35.31 -14.45 21.84
C MET A 767 -35.00 -15.42 20.69
N ASP A 768 -35.85 -15.43 19.70
CA ASP A 768 -35.63 -16.16 18.47
C ASP A 768 -34.59 -15.48 17.52
N ARG A 769 -34.30 -16.10 16.39
CA ARG A 769 -33.36 -15.56 15.39
C ARG A 769 -33.81 -14.24 14.74
N PHE A 770 -35.07 -13.84 14.90
CA PHE A 770 -35.63 -12.60 14.38
C PHE A 770 -35.67 -11.50 15.44
N GLY A 771 -35.32 -11.80 16.70
CA GLY A 771 -35.31 -10.88 17.81
C GLY A 771 -36.66 -10.79 18.55
N ASP A 772 -37.55 -11.73 18.31
CA ASP A 772 -38.82 -11.86 19.05
C ASP A 772 -38.60 -12.64 20.35
N SER A 773 -39.29 -12.15 21.43
CA SER A 773 -39.11 -12.71 22.75
C SER A 773 -39.99 -13.93 22.94
N TYR A 774 -39.45 -15.00 23.55
CA TYR A 774 -40.23 -16.21 23.91
C TYR A 774 -41.24 -15.99 25.03
N THR A 775 -41.13 -14.88 25.77
CA THR A 775 -41.91 -14.66 27.00
C THR A 775 -42.70 -13.35 27.04
N GLU A 776 -42.38 -12.39 26.19
CA GLU A 776 -43.03 -11.08 26.15
C GLU A 776 -44.16 -11.09 25.13
N LYS A 777 -45.27 -10.42 25.45
CA LYS A 777 -46.38 -10.24 24.51
C LYS A 777 -45.95 -9.32 23.37
N VAL A 778 -46.18 -9.77 22.16
CA VAL A 778 -45.93 -9.01 20.94
C VAL A 778 -47.18 -8.25 20.57
N ASP A 779 -47.07 -6.97 20.34
CA ASP A 779 -48.11 -6.13 19.78
C ASP A 779 -47.82 -5.81 18.29
N ILE A 780 -48.80 -5.23 17.60
CA ILE A 780 -48.69 -4.90 16.16
C ILE A 780 -47.49 -3.94 15.90
N THR A 781 -47.21 -3.05 16.84
CA THR A 781 -46.11 -2.06 16.70
C THR A 781 -44.77 -2.73 16.80
N THR A 782 -44.60 -3.59 17.82
CA THR A 782 -43.38 -4.37 18.02
C THR A 782 -43.12 -5.33 16.84
N LEU A 783 -44.22 -5.94 16.32
CA LEU A 783 -44.11 -6.84 15.17
C LEU A 783 -43.64 -6.09 13.89
N LYS A 784 -44.18 -4.91 13.64
CA LYS A 784 -43.74 -4.07 12.53
C LYS A 784 -42.27 -3.67 12.67
N GLU A 785 -41.83 -3.28 13.87
CA GLU A 785 -40.41 -2.94 14.14
C GLU A 785 -39.48 -4.13 13.90
N ILE A 786 -39.88 -5.35 14.30
CA ILE A 786 -39.11 -6.58 14.05
C ILE A 786 -38.97 -6.85 12.53
N PHE A 787 -40.06 -6.67 11.77
CA PHE A 787 -40.01 -6.81 10.29
C PHE A 787 -39.20 -5.72 9.63
N ASP A 788 -39.23 -4.48 10.12
CA ASP A 788 -38.40 -3.38 9.61
C ASP A 788 -36.89 -3.58 9.88
N LEU A 789 -36.57 -4.17 11.03
CA LEU A 789 -35.18 -4.49 11.40
C LEU A 789 -34.61 -5.73 10.64
N ASN A 790 -35.48 -6.59 10.20
CA ASN A 790 -35.16 -7.75 9.37
C ASN A 790 -35.83 -7.59 7.99
N PRO A 791 -35.43 -6.57 7.20
CA PRO A 791 -35.91 -6.48 5.84
C PRO A 791 -35.56 -7.81 5.20
N VAL A 792 -36.56 -8.47 4.65
CA VAL A 792 -36.33 -9.56 3.70
C VAL A 792 -35.50 -8.92 2.61
N GLU A 793 -34.17 -9.08 2.65
CA GLU A 793 -33.37 -8.89 1.45
C GLU A 793 -34.00 -9.85 0.46
N GLU A 794 -34.84 -9.37 -0.43
CA GLU A 794 -35.04 -9.99 -1.70
C GLU A 794 -33.68 -10.02 -2.36
N LYS A 795 -32.89 -11.03 -2.02
CA LYS A 795 -31.83 -11.47 -2.90
C LYS A 795 -32.60 -11.88 -4.16
N ILE A 796 -32.70 -10.92 -5.08
CA ILE A 796 -33.03 -11.21 -6.46
C ILE A 796 -31.90 -12.13 -6.92
N PHE A 797 -32.03 -13.41 -6.59
CA PHE A 797 -31.23 -14.42 -7.22
C PHE A 797 -31.74 -14.43 -8.66
N ASP A 798 -30.91 -13.92 -9.56
CA ASP A 798 -31.06 -14.18 -10.99
C ASP A 798 -31.43 -15.65 -11.12
N ASP A 799 -32.57 -15.95 -11.71
CA ASP A 799 -33.10 -17.31 -11.87
C ASP A 799 -32.06 -18.27 -12.48
N SER A 800 -31.17 -17.76 -13.31
CA SER A 800 -30.06 -18.53 -13.89
C SER A 800 -29.03 -18.94 -12.83
N LYS A 801 -28.81 -18.11 -11.80
CA LYS A 801 -27.89 -18.40 -10.70
C LYS A 801 -28.49 -19.37 -9.69
N ARG A 802 -29.80 -19.25 -9.45
CA ARG A 802 -30.54 -20.18 -8.59
C ARG A 802 -30.55 -21.58 -9.22
N ARG A 803 -30.76 -21.67 -10.51
CA ARG A 803 -30.71 -22.96 -11.24
C ARG A 803 -29.34 -23.62 -11.17
N ARG A 804 -28.26 -22.88 -11.44
CA ARG A 804 -26.89 -23.40 -11.32
C ARG A 804 -26.59 -23.92 -9.92
N LEU A 805 -27.04 -23.19 -8.88
CA LEU A 805 -26.87 -23.62 -7.50
C LEU A 805 -27.70 -24.91 -7.23
N ASN A 806 -28.92 -24.98 -7.70
CA ASN A 806 -29.75 -26.20 -7.60
C ASN A 806 -29.12 -27.37 -8.34
N ASP A 807 -28.58 -27.16 -9.56
CA ASP A 807 -27.86 -28.19 -10.33
C ASP A 807 -26.61 -28.67 -9.58
N GLU A 808 -25.88 -27.77 -8.92
CA GLU A 808 -24.71 -28.10 -8.10
C GLU A 808 -25.09 -28.90 -6.85
N ILE A 809 -26.17 -28.50 -6.16
CA ILE A 809 -26.68 -29.22 -4.99
C ILE A 809 -27.20 -30.60 -5.39
N GLU A 810 -27.95 -30.71 -6.49
CA GLU A 810 -28.48 -31.99 -6.98
C GLU A 810 -27.35 -32.95 -7.32
N SER A 811 -26.37 -32.50 -8.08
CA SER A 811 -25.23 -33.35 -8.48
C SER A 811 -24.34 -33.76 -7.30
N ARG A 812 -24.40 -33.04 -6.18
CA ARG A 812 -23.55 -33.27 -5.00
C ARG A 812 -24.21 -34.13 -3.93
N TYR A 813 -25.52 -34.04 -3.78
CA TYR A 813 -26.24 -34.62 -2.65
C TYR A 813 -27.42 -35.56 -3.03
N PHE A 814 -27.85 -35.56 -4.28
CA PHE A 814 -28.96 -36.35 -4.76
C PHE A 814 -28.50 -37.08 -6.04
N ASP A 815 -28.28 -38.39 -5.92
CA ASP A 815 -27.89 -39.25 -7.05
C ASP A 815 -28.92 -39.15 -8.18
N ASP A 816 -29.11 -40.16 -9.00
CA ASP A 816 -30.01 -40.17 -10.15
C ASP A 816 -31.50 -39.96 -9.84
N THR A 817 -31.88 -39.80 -8.57
CA THR A 817 -33.27 -39.62 -8.13
C THR A 817 -33.75 -38.16 -8.21
N GLY A 818 -32.84 -37.17 -8.39
CA GLY A 818 -33.15 -35.75 -8.45
C GLY A 818 -33.68 -35.14 -7.15
N LEU A 819 -33.92 -33.82 -7.16
CA LEU A 819 -34.54 -33.11 -6.02
C LEU A 819 -36.02 -33.52 -5.87
N PRO A 820 -36.49 -33.99 -4.67
CA PRO A 820 -37.85 -34.53 -4.47
C PRO A 820 -38.98 -33.60 -4.87
N ASN A 821 -38.78 -32.28 -4.87
CA ASN A 821 -39.80 -31.29 -5.14
C ASN A 821 -39.60 -30.52 -6.45
N ALA A 822 -38.64 -30.90 -7.31
CA ALA A 822 -38.36 -30.21 -8.56
C ALA A 822 -39.03 -30.82 -9.78
N ILE A 823 -40.30 -31.21 -9.64
CA ILE A 823 -41.07 -32.00 -10.63
C ILE A 823 -41.15 -31.28 -11.99
N PHE A 824 -41.26 -29.93 -11.98
CA PHE A 824 -41.41 -29.13 -13.20
C PHE A 824 -40.16 -28.37 -13.59
N ARG A 825 -38.99 -28.75 -13.10
CA ARG A 825 -37.71 -28.05 -13.31
C ARG A 825 -37.33 -27.80 -14.79
N ARG A 826 -37.73 -28.70 -15.67
CA ARG A 826 -37.45 -28.57 -17.12
C ARG A 826 -38.60 -27.94 -17.89
N CYS A 827 -39.64 -27.49 -17.20
CA CYS A 827 -40.84 -26.92 -17.82
C CYS A 827 -40.74 -25.39 -17.82
N VAL A 828 -40.99 -24.81 -18.99
CA VAL A 828 -41.29 -23.39 -19.16
C VAL A 828 -42.78 -23.27 -19.39
N ILE A 829 -43.50 -22.68 -18.42
CA ILE A 829 -44.94 -22.72 -18.37
C ILE A 829 -45.50 -21.31 -18.56
N TYR A 830 -46.33 -21.16 -19.57
CA TYR A 830 -47.12 -19.93 -19.72
C TYR A 830 -48.45 -20.07 -19.00
N ILE A 831 -48.82 -19.10 -18.18
CA ILE A 831 -50.13 -19.04 -17.53
C ILE A 831 -50.94 -17.91 -18.16
N ASP A 832 -52.07 -18.28 -18.71
CA ASP A 832 -52.96 -17.36 -19.37
C ASP A 832 -53.89 -16.69 -18.37
N TYR A 833 -53.53 -15.54 -17.85
CA TYR A 833 -54.34 -14.75 -16.94
C TYR A 833 -55.43 -14.00 -17.70
N PRO A 834 -56.69 -13.98 -17.22
CA PRO A 834 -57.76 -13.13 -17.77
C PRO A 834 -57.29 -11.65 -17.75
N PRO A 835 -57.55 -10.85 -18.80
CA PRO A 835 -57.24 -9.45 -18.83
C PRO A 835 -57.98 -8.71 -17.71
N LEU A 836 -57.33 -7.65 -17.14
CA LEU A 836 -57.98 -6.75 -16.21
C LEU A 836 -58.97 -5.91 -17.00
N ILE A 837 -60.26 -6.05 -16.71
CA ILE A 837 -61.33 -5.22 -17.27
C ILE A 837 -61.49 -3.99 -16.33
N ASP A 838 -61.53 -2.80 -16.93
CA ASP A 838 -61.68 -1.53 -16.21
C ASP A 838 -62.99 -1.50 -15.43
N SER A 839 -62.95 -0.97 -14.23
CA SER A 839 -63.95 -1.13 -13.14
C SER A 839 -65.32 -0.46 -13.35
N SER A 840 -65.75 -0.23 -14.59
CA SER A 840 -66.97 0.49 -14.83
C SER A 840 -68.20 -0.35 -15.33
N VAL A 841 -68.03 -1.67 -15.45
CA VAL A 841 -69.15 -2.51 -15.96
C VAL A 841 -69.25 -3.86 -15.21
N ILE A 842 -70.29 -3.98 -14.39
CA ILE A 842 -71.02 -5.19 -13.94
C ILE A 842 -70.39 -6.06 -12.84
N ASP A 843 -71.05 -6.12 -11.69
CA ASP A 843 -70.72 -6.85 -10.46
C ASP A 843 -70.68 -8.39 -10.59
N ASP A 844 -71.41 -9.03 -11.47
CA ASP A 844 -71.43 -10.52 -11.60
C ASP A 844 -70.24 -11.13 -12.36
N LEU A 845 -69.58 -10.41 -13.26
CA LEU A 845 -68.42 -10.84 -13.97
C LEU A 845 -67.15 -10.77 -13.08
N TRP A 846 -67.16 -9.91 -12.06
CA TRP A 846 -66.06 -9.74 -11.10
C TRP A 846 -65.88 -10.97 -10.20
N ALA A 847 -66.97 -11.58 -9.74
CA ALA A 847 -66.84 -12.77 -8.90
C ALA A 847 -66.35 -14.01 -9.66
N LEU A 848 -66.64 -14.14 -10.97
CA LEU A 848 -66.14 -15.21 -11.81
C LEU A 848 -64.66 -15.00 -12.25
N GLN A 849 -64.29 -13.80 -12.62
CA GLN A 849 -62.93 -13.49 -13.05
C GLN A 849 -61.93 -13.37 -11.89
N GLY A 850 -62.29 -12.84 -10.72
CA GLY A 850 -61.50 -12.80 -9.51
C GLY A 850 -61.15 -14.22 -9.06
N GLY A 851 -62.12 -15.16 -9.04
CA GLY A 851 -61.90 -16.53 -8.67
C GLY A 851 -60.99 -17.29 -9.63
N CYS A 852 -61.05 -17.01 -10.97
CA CYS A 852 -60.12 -17.59 -11.93
C CYS A 852 -58.70 -17.10 -11.72
N ARG A 853 -58.53 -15.82 -11.56
CA ARG A 853 -57.21 -15.20 -11.40
C ARG A 853 -56.48 -15.63 -10.12
N ASP A 854 -57.22 -15.74 -9.01
CA ASP A 854 -56.66 -16.19 -7.74
C ASP A 854 -56.28 -17.66 -7.74
N ARG A 855 -57.07 -18.50 -8.43
CA ARG A 855 -56.68 -19.89 -8.65
C ARG A 855 -55.44 -20.04 -9.53
N LEU A 856 -55.33 -19.28 -10.62
CA LEU A 856 -54.16 -19.28 -11.47
C LEU A 856 -52.94 -18.79 -10.74
N LYS A 857 -53.03 -17.78 -9.87
CA LYS A 857 -51.92 -17.36 -8.99
C LYS A 857 -51.53 -18.47 -8.02
N LEU A 858 -52.46 -19.18 -7.44
CA LEU A 858 -52.13 -20.32 -6.58
C LEU A 858 -51.40 -21.42 -7.36
N ILE A 859 -51.85 -21.69 -8.56
CA ILE A 859 -51.18 -22.65 -9.47
C ILE A 859 -49.77 -22.16 -9.82
N GLU A 860 -49.62 -20.87 -10.11
CA GLU A 860 -48.30 -20.28 -10.33
C GLU A 860 -47.35 -20.52 -9.16
N LEU A 861 -47.82 -20.29 -7.93
CA LEU A 861 -47.01 -20.52 -6.71
C LEU A 861 -46.64 -21.99 -6.56
N ILE A 862 -47.55 -22.91 -6.82
CA ILE A 862 -47.28 -24.35 -6.78
C ILE A 862 -46.25 -24.74 -7.82
N LEU A 863 -46.41 -24.26 -9.06
CA LEU A 863 -45.46 -24.53 -10.15
C LEU A 863 -44.06 -24.00 -9.82
N ARG A 864 -43.98 -22.77 -9.32
CA ARG A 864 -42.68 -22.18 -8.89
C ARG A 864 -42.11 -22.92 -7.68
N TYR A 865 -42.93 -23.39 -6.76
CA TYR A 865 -42.47 -24.22 -5.65
C TYR A 865 -41.85 -25.53 -6.14
N HIS A 866 -42.38 -26.12 -7.22
CA HIS A 866 -41.83 -27.29 -7.87
C HIS A 866 -40.84 -26.99 -9.00
N ASP A 867 -40.18 -25.84 -8.94
CA ASP A 867 -39.06 -25.36 -9.77
C ASP A 867 -39.40 -25.14 -11.25
N ALA A 868 -40.68 -24.90 -11.59
CA ALA A 868 -41.05 -24.51 -12.95
C ALA A 868 -40.60 -23.06 -13.26
N GLN A 869 -40.23 -22.83 -14.51
CA GLN A 869 -40.08 -21.48 -15.05
C GLN A 869 -41.45 -21.01 -15.53
N VAL A 870 -42.06 -20.06 -14.81
CA VAL A 870 -43.32 -19.47 -15.21
C VAL A 870 -43.07 -18.15 -15.93
N THR A 871 -43.68 -17.98 -17.10
CA THR A 871 -43.63 -16.77 -17.92
C THR A 871 -44.99 -16.22 -18.17
N ASN A 872 -45.14 -14.90 -18.19
CA ASN A 872 -46.35 -14.21 -18.60
C ASN A 872 -46.28 -13.72 -20.06
N ASP A 873 -45.17 -13.97 -20.72
CA ASP A 873 -44.96 -13.60 -22.11
C ASP A 873 -45.18 -14.83 -23.01
N LEU A 874 -46.23 -14.78 -23.78
CA LEU A 874 -46.57 -15.82 -24.76
C LEU A 874 -45.53 -15.95 -25.89
N CYS A 875 -44.64 -14.96 -26.05
CA CYS A 875 -43.58 -14.96 -27.03
C CYS A 875 -42.27 -15.52 -26.47
N SER A 876 -42.20 -15.93 -25.20
CA SER A 876 -41.01 -16.51 -24.63
C SER A 876 -40.56 -17.76 -25.39
N PRO A 877 -39.26 -17.90 -25.70
CA PRO A 877 -38.74 -19.09 -26.35
C PRO A 877 -38.87 -20.32 -25.42
N ASN A 878 -39.15 -21.47 -26.01
CA ASN A 878 -39.16 -22.79 -25.32
C ASN A 878 -40.32 -23.03 -24.33
N ILE A 879 -41.49 -22.36 -24.47
CA ILE A 879 -42.66 -22.71 -23.70
C ILE A 879 -43.03 -24.20 -23.93
N THR A 880 -43.05 -24.97 -22.85
CA THR A 880 -43.36 -26.39 -22.84
C THR A 880 -44.82 -26.68 -22.56
N HIS A 881 -45.47 -25.85 -21.74
CA HIS A 881 -46.85 -26.02 -21.31
C HIS A 881 -47.55 -24.67 -21.22
N VAL A 882 -48.84 -24.69 -21.51
CA VAL A 882 -49.75 -23.56 -21.38
C VAL A 882 -50.86 -23.94 -20.42
N ILE A 883 -51.10 -23.13 -19.39
CA ILE A 883 -52.16 -23.34 -18.41
C ILE A 883 -53.18 -22.20 -18.53
N PHE A 884 -54.43 -22.59 -18.59
CA PHE A 884 -55.59 -21.68 -18.58
C PHE A 884 -56.70 -22.25 -17.70
N ASP A 885 -57.58 -21.38 -17.23
CA ASP A 885 -58.72 -21.80 -16.41
C ASP A 885 -59.84 -22.31 -17.34
N GLU A 886 -60.43 -23.47 -17.03
CA GLU A 886 -61.47 -24.10 -17.85
C GLU A 886 -62.74 -23.23 -17.97
N ARG A 887 -62.89 -22.23 -17.12
CA ARG A 887 -64.01 -21.26 -17.14
C ARG A 887 -63.77 -20.09 -18.09
N ASP A 888 -62.56 -19.90 -18.57
CA ASP A 888 -62.21 -18.87 -19.57
C ASP A 888 -61.41 -19.47 -20.72
N LEU A 889 -62.13 -20.01 -21.70
CA LEU A 889 -61.58 -20.63 -22.91
C LEU A 889 -61.51 -19.65 -24.10
N SER A 890 -61.79 -18.39 -23.89
CA SER A 890 -61.93 -17.37 -24.96
C SER A 890 -60.65 -17.20 -25.81
N ARG A 891 -59.48 -17.47 -25.26
CA ARG A 891 -58.19 -17.26 -25.91
C ARG A 891 -57.50 -18.55 -26.38
N VAL A 892 -58.09 -19.70 -26.02
CA VAL A 892 -57.48 -21.04 -26.32
C VAL A 892 -57.21 -21.25 -27.79
N ASP A 893 -58.16 -20.89 -28.66
CA ASP A 893 -57.99 -21.07 -30.11
C ASP A 893 -56.92 -20.14 -30.72
N THR A 894 -56.77 -18.98 -30.17
CA THR A 894 -55.70 -18.04 -30.55
C THR A 894 -54.33 -18.58 -30.16
N ILE A 895 -54.21 -19.11 -28.94
CA ILE A 895 -52.98 -19.71 -28.44
C ILE A 895 -52.63 -20.97 -29.21
N LYS A 896 -53.62 -21.85 -29.46
CA LYS A 896 -53.42 -23.10 -30.26
C LYS A 896 -52.96 -22.80 -31.69
N LYS A 897 -53.52 -21.76 -32.35
CA LYS A 897 -53.10 -21.37 -33.69
C LYS A 897 -51.61 -20.92 -33.73
N ARG A 898 -51.13 -20.30 -32.67
CA ARG A 898 -49.76 -19.81 -32.60
C ARG A 898 -48.72 -20.94 -32.40
N TYR A 899 -49.07 -22.00 -31.73
CA TYR A 899 -48.22 -23.14 -31.45
C TYR A 899 -48.40 -24.36 -32.34
N LYS A 900 -49.21 -24.22 -33.41
CA LYS A 900 -49.39 -25.26 -34.48
C LYS A 900 -48.42 -25.08 -35.66
N GLY A 901 -47.37 -24.20 -35.54
CA GLY A 901 -46.35 -23.99 -36.55
C GLY A 901 -45.02 -24.64 -36.18
#